data_f82c2e1881c079deb670900317d3c519
#
_entry.id   f82c2e1881c079deb670900317d3c519
#
_cell.length_a   1.000
_cell.length_b   1.000
_cell.length_c   1.000
_cell.angle_alpha   90.00
_cell.angle_beta   90.00
_cell.angle_gamma   90.00
#
_symmetry.space_group_name_H-M   'P 1'
#
loop_
_entity.id
_entity.type
_entity.pdbx_description
1 polymer ?
#
loop_
_entity_poly.entity_id
_entity_poly.type
_entity_poly.pdbx_seq_one_letter_code
_entity_poly.pdbx_strand_id
1 'polypeptide(L)'
;MAHLPLREAEDLYHVPGWGDGYYRITGQGTLAVLPLGPNGPEVDLHDAVQVLSEQGLGTPLTLRFPQILEHRVDRLNGAFHKALKDNGIKDVRYRGVFPIKVNQRKEVVQTLAKAGRKWSYGLEVGSKAELIAALTMDQNRKSLLVVNGFKDKAFLEAACEATHFKDTVVIVLDEVGELEHLIPLLDSVDRKPALGIRLKLRSKAPGKWALSGGERAKFGLTIPEVLYAVEALRQAGHLDRLQMLHFHIGSQISDIRRITQAVREATRIHCELVKMGVPLRYIDVGGGAAVDYDGSGSSGSNSANYTLEEYASSIVAQLKDVCDESGVPVPDIINESGRAVVSHHAVLIVNAIRKVPHLVLSPDEEPHDDDPTSLWNLYYTYQYLSPKNVFESFHDAVQYREDLQSLFDLGHLSLEALGRAETLFRATLGKVRDILAEEEETDTEEFEQVASLLSQKVVCNFSLFQSLPDVWGVKQQFPIMPIHRLRERPEDTATLADITCDSDGEIRRFIDLEGTKPTMATHDLRKGEPYYLAMCLVGAYQDSLGDYHNLFGETDEAWIEVDPARGNWTLTRSSSGSRVSDMLEWVRYSPADLKERIRERVKRLKDRGHIDAETAKSLTARYTGLMESSTYLEPPRAT
;
A
#
# COMPACT_ATOMS: atom_id res chain seq x y z
N MET A 1 15.68 23.47 -21.45
CA MET A 1 15.60 22.18 -20.74
C MET A 1 15.89 21.07 -21.70
N ALA A 2 16.69 20.09 -21.31
CA ALA A 2 16.99 18.95 -22.15
C ALA A 2 15.71 18.09 -22.30
N HIS A 3 15.43 17.67 -23.53
CA HIS A 3 14.28 16.81 -23.83
C HIS A 3 14.61 15.39 -23.41
N LEU A 4 13.69 14.74 -22.66
CA LEU A 4 13.77 13.34 -22.30
C LEU A 4 12.95 12.49 -23.28
N PRO A 5 13.55 11.53 -24.01
CA PRO A 5 12.80 10.58 -24.83
C PRO A 5 11.81 9.78 -24.01
N LEU A 6 10.68 9.41 -24.62
CA LEU A 6 9.59 8.71 -23.91
C LEU A 6 10.07 7.41 -23.26
N ARG A 7 10.86 6.62 -24.00
CA ARG A 7 11.40 5.37 -23.50
C ARG A 7 12.31 5.56 -22.27
N GLU A 8 13.16 6.59 -22.28
CA GLU A 8 14.01 6.91 -21.13
C GLU A 8 13.17 7.33 -19.92
N ALA A 9 12.05 8.03 -20.13
CA ALA A 9 11.12 8.37 -19.05
C ALA A 9 10.41 7.12 -18.50
N GLU A 10 10.00 6.19 -19.36
CA GLU A 10 9.42 4.91 -18.95
C GLU A 10 10.42 4.05 -18.17
N ASP A 11 11.68 4.01 -18.60
CA ASP A 11 12.76 3.29 -17.93
C ASP A 11 13.09 3.95 -16.58
N LEU A 12 13.14 5.29 -16.51
CA LEU A 12 13.45 6.04 -15.28
C LEU A 12 12.48 5.77 -14.13
N TYR A 13 11.19 5.60 -14.46
CA TYR A 13 10.12 5.37 -13.49
C TYR A 13 9.55 3.93 -13.54
N HIS A 14 10.13 3.04 -14.35
CA HIS A 14 9.79 1.62 -14.49
C HIS A 14 8.30 1.35 -14.79
N VAL A 15 7.61 2.27 -15.47
CA VAL A 15 6.16 2.22 -15.70
C VAL A 15 5.68 0.95 -16.39
N PRO A 16 6.37 0.42 -17.43
CA PRO A 16 5.93 -0.82 -18.09
C PRO A 16 5.93 -2.05 -17.17
N GLY A 17 6.84 -2.11 -16.19
CA GLY A 17 6.96 -3.22 -15.26
C GLY A 17 5.83 -3.22 -14.23
N TRP A 18 5.77 -2.23 -13.34
CA TRP A 18 4.78 -2.18 -12.26
C TRP A 18 3.36 -1.86 -12.76
N GLY A 19 3.24 -1.27 -13.93
CA GLY A 19 1.94 -0.84 -14.49
C GLY A 19 1.01 -2.00 -14.90
N ASP A 20 1.53 -3.20 -15.12
CA ASP A 20 0.79 -4.42 -15.54
C ASP A 20 -0.22 -4.14 -16.67
N GLY A 21 0.12 -3.22 -17.59
CA GLY A 21 -0.73 -2.81 -18.72
C GLY A 21 -1.86 -1.82 -18.38
N TYR A 22 -1.94 -1.36 -17.11
CA TYR A 22 -2.92 -0.35 -16.70
C TYR A 22 -2.36 1.07 -16.66
N TYR A 23 -1.06 1.25 -16.82
CA TYR A 23 -0.39 2.54 -16.76
C TYR A 23 0.56 2.72 -17.93
N ARG A 24 0.65 3.95 -18.44
CA ARG A 24 1.66 4.34 -19.45
C ARG A 24 1.96 5.82 -19.40
N ILE A 25 3.10 6.22 -19.97
CA ILE A 25 3.39 7.63 -20.24
C ILE A 25 2.85 7.99 -21.62
N THR A 26 2.08 9.09 -21.72
CA THR A 26 1.51 9.57 -22.98
C THR A 26 2.57 10.25 -23.87
N GLY A 27 2.24 10.45 -25.14
CA GLY A 27 3.10 11.22 -26.06
C GLY A 27 3.33 12.68 -25.63
N GLN A 28 2.43 13.25 -24.81
CA GLN A 28 2.57 14.59 -24.22
C GLN A 28 3.48 14.62 -23.00
N GLY A 29 3.87 13.47 -22.47
CA GLY A 29 4.69 13.37 -21.26
C GLY A 29 3.90 13.52 -19.97
N THR A 30 2.73 12.93 -19.95
CA THR A 30 1.86 12.79 -18.78
C THR A 30 1.65 11.33 -18.45
N LEU A 31 1.33 11.01 -17.19
CA LEU A 31 0.96 9.65 -16.77
C LEU A 31 -0.52 9.41 -17.05
N ALA A 32 -0.84 8.30 -17.70
CA ALA A 32 -2.21 7.89 -17.97
C ALA A 32 -2.53 6.52 -17.38
N VAL A 33 -3.81 6.32 -17.02
CA VAL A 33 -4.40 5.04 -16.61
C VAL A 33 -5.24 4.48 -17.75
N LEU A 34 -5.16 3.16 -17.96
CA LEU A 34 -5.91 2.40 -18.95
C LEU A 34 -6.89 1.45 -18.22
N PRO A 35 -8.07 1.91 -17.81
CA PRO A 35 -8.96 1.14 -16.93
C PRO A 35 -9.46 -0.18 -17.53
N LEU A 36 -9.48 -0.28 -18.86
CA LEU A 36 -9.89 -1.48 -19.61
C LEU A 36 -8.70 -2.34 -20.08
N GLY A 37 -7.50 -2.08 -19.58
CA GLY A 37 -6.27 -2.77 -19.98
C GLY A 37 -5.55 -2.10 -21.17
N PRO A 38 -4.45 -2.69 -21.68
CA PRO A 38 -3.46 -2.01 -22.51
C PRO A 38 -3.98 -1.53 -23.88
N ASN A 39 -5.07 -2.08 -24.36
CA ASN A 39 -5.70 -1.69 -25.64
C ASN A 39 -6.95 -0.82 -25.47
N GLY A 40 -7.29 -0.45 -24.22
CA GLY A 40 -8.45 0.37 -23.91
C GLY A 40 -8.17 1.87 -24.02
N PRO A 41 -9.23 2.70 -23.89
CA PRO A 41 -9.08 4.15 -23.75
C PRO A 41 -8.28 4.50 -22.50
N GLU A 42 -7.55 5.63 -22.58
CA GLU A 42 -6.76 6.14 -21.46
C GLU A 42 -7.43 7.30 -20.75
N VAL A 43 -7.09 7.48 -19.49
CA VAL A 43 -7.38 8.65 -18.67
C VAL A 43 -6.06 9.34 -18.34
N ASP A 44 -5.81 10.48 -18.94
CA ASP A 44 -4.67 11.34 -18.59
C ASP A 44 -4.88 11.87 -17.18
N LEU A 45 -3.95 11.56 -16.26
CA LEU A 45 -4.11 11.93 -14.85
C LEU A 45 -3.97 13.43 -14.62
N HIS A 46 -3.12 14.11 -15.42
CA HIS A 46 -2.95 15.55 -15.29
C HIS A 46 -4.21 16.30 -15.72
N ASP A 47 -4.79 15.95 -16.86
CA ASP A 47 -6.05 16.51 -17.35
C ASP A 47 -7.20 16.20 -16.39
N ALA A 48 -7.26 14.97 -15.87
CA ALA A 48 -8.28 14.58 -14.90
C ALA A 48 -8.20 15.42 -13.62
N VAL A 49 -7.01 15.66 -13.06
CA VAL A 49 -6.82 16.49 -11.87
C VAL A 49 -7.27 17.93 -12.13
N GLN A 50 -6.97 18.49 -13.31
CA GLN A 50 -7.41 19.84 -13.67
C GLN A 50 -8.94 19.95 -13.72
N VAL A 51 -9.62 19.04 -14.43
CA VAL A 51 -11.08 19.01 -14.53
C VAL A 51 -11.74 18.82 -13.16
N LEU A 52 -11.19 17.94 -12.32
CA LEU A 52 -11.72 17.68 -10.98
C LEU A 52 -11.51 18.86 -10.04
N SER A 53 -10.40 19.59 -10.18
CA SER A 53 -10.14 20.83 -9.45
C SER A 53 -11.15 21.93 -9.78
N GLU A 54 -11.54 22.06 -11.05
CA GLU A 54 -12.61 23.00 -11.47
C GLU A 54 -13.98 22.61 -10.88
N GLN A 55 -14.17 21.32 -10.55
CA GLN A 55 -15.37 20.82 -9.87
C GLN A 55 -15.29 20.90 -8.34
N GLY A 56 -14.20 21.45 -7.79
CA GLY A 56 -14.02 21.69 -6.37
C GLY A 56 -13.36 20.55 -5.58
N LEU A 57 -12.78 19.57 -6.25
CA LEU A 57 -11.96 18.52 -5.63
C LEU A 57 -10.49 18.94 -5.62
N GLY A 58 -9.84 18.89 -4.46
CA GLY A 58 -8.45 19.32 -4.27
C GLY A 58 -7.49 18.15 -4.04
N THR A 59 -6.19 18.46 -4.04
CA THR A 59 -5.17 17.51 -3.59
C THR A 59 -4.91 17.67 -2.08
N PRO A 60 -4.68 16.55 -1.35
CA PRO A 60 -4.49 15.17 -1.82
C PRO A 60 -5.81 14.58 -2.35
N LEU A 61 -5.72 13.86 -3.47
CA LEU A 61 -6.86 13.32 -4.20
C LEU A 61 -6.65 11.85 -4.53
N THR A 62 -7.55 10.97 -4.07
CA THR A 62 -7.53 9.56 -4.45
C THR A 62 -8.41 9.33 -5.67
N LEU A 63 -7.80 8.93 -6.77
CA LEU A 63 -8.49 8.53 -7.99
C LEU A 63 -8.70 7.02 -8.00
N ARG A 64 -9.94 6.58 -8.30
CA ARG A 64 -10.31 5.16 -8.35
C ARG A 64 -10.90 4.79 -9.70
N PHE A 65 -10.50 3.64 -10.20
CA PHE A 65 -10.88 3.11 -11.50
C PHE A 65 -11.59 1.76 -11.32
N PRO A 66 -12.94 1.75 -11.17
CA PRO A 66 -13.69 0.51 -10.87
C PRO A 66 -13.57 -0.54 -11.98
N GLN A 67 -13.36 -0.14 -13.23
CA GLN A 67 -13.19 -1.06 -14.34
C GLN A 67 -11.90 -1.90 -14.24
N ILE A 68 -10.87 -1.40 -13.54
CA ILE A 68 -9.68 -2.21 -13.21
C ILE A 68 -10.08 -3.35 -12.26
N LEU A 69 -10.93 -3.08 -11.25
CA LEU A 69 -11.43 -4.13 -10.35
C LEU A 69 -12.17 -5.22 -11.11
N GLU A 70 -13.05 -4.82 -12.03
CA GLU A 70 -13.81 -5.75 -12.89
C GLU A 70 -12.87 -6.61 -13.75
N HIS A 71 -11.90 -5.99 -14.40
CA HIS A 71 -10.93 -6.67 -15.25
C HIS A 71 -10.02 -7.62 -14.43
N ARG A 72 -9.59 -7.22 -13.22
CA ARG A 72 -8.75 -8.06 -12.34
C ARG A 72 -9.51 -9.30 -11.84
N VAL A 73 -10.79 -9.18 -11.49
CA VAL A 73 -11.64 -10.32 -11.13
C VAL A 73 -11.75 -11.28 -12.31
N ASP A 74 -11.97 -10.75 -13.52
CA ASP A 74 -12.07 -11.57 -14.74
C ASP A 74 -10.75 -12.27 -15.04
N ARG A 75 -9.63 -11.58 -14.95
CA ARG A 75 -8.30 -12.13 -15.22
C ARG A 75 -7.96 -13.25 -14.25
N LEU A 76 -8.19 -13.05 -12.95
CA LEU A 76 -7.91 -14.07 -11.92
C LEU A 76 -8.76 -15.32 -12.14
N ASN A 77 -10.08 -15.17 -12.34
CA ASN A 77 -10.97 -16.30 -12.58
C ASN A 77 -10.64 -17.01 -13.90
N GLY A 78 -10.37 -16.23 -14.95
CA GLY A 78 -9.96 -16.76 -16.25
C GLY A 78 -8.66 -17.57 -16.18
N ALA A 79 -7.66 -17.12 -15.41
CA ALA A 79 -6.40 -17.82 -15.22
C ALA A 79 -6.60 -19.21 -14.60
N PHE A 80 -7.37 -19.31 -13.49
CA PHE A 80 -7.68 -20.60 -12.87
C PHE A 80 -8.51 -21.52 -13.77
N HIS A 81 -9.51 -21.00 -14.47
CA HIS A 81 -10.30 -21.81 -15.41
C HIS A 81 -9.45 -22.33 -16.57
N LYS A 82 -8.55 -21.51 -17.09
CA LYS A 82 -7.58 -21.93 -18.11
C LYS A 82 -6.65 -23.01 -17.54
N ALA A 83 -6.09 -22.80 -16.35
CA ALA A 83 -5.20 -23.77 -15.71
C ALA A 83 -5.88 -25.13 -15.48
N LEU A 84 -7.13 -25.17 -15.00
CA LEU A 84 -7.91 -26.40 -14.87
C LEU A 84 -8.10 -27.12 -16.21
N LYS A 85 -8.46 -26.37 -17.26
CA LYS A 85 -8.64 -26.90 -18.61
C LYS A 85 -7.33 -27.47 -19.17
N ASP A 86 -6.24 -26.74 -19.06
CA ASP A 86 -4.92 -27.13 -19.60
C ASP A 86 -4.36 -28.37 -18.88
N ASN A 87 -4.72 -28.60 -17.61
CA ASN A 87 -4.40 -29.81 -16.85
C ASN A 87 -5.43 -30.96 -17.04
N GLY A 88 -6.43 -30.80 -17.91
CA GLY A 88 -7.42 -31.82 -18.19
C GLY A 88 -8.43 -32.10 -17.06
N ILE A 89 -8.55 -31.20 -16.08
CA ILE A 89 -9.44 -31.32 -14.93
C ILE A 89 -10.83 -30.77 -15.28
N LYS A 90 -11.87 -31.64 -15.27
CA LYS A 90 -13.22 -31.26 -15.72
C LYS A 90 -14.22 -31.07 -14.60
N ASP A 91 -14.08 -31.80 -13.49
CA ASP A 91 -15.09 -31.87 -12.42
C ASP A 91 -14.76 -30.97 -11.21
N VAL A 92 -13.71 -30.15 -11.30
CA VAL A 92 -13.26 -29.24 -10.27
C VAL A 92 -13.65 -27.81 -10.62
N ARG A 93 -14.09 -27.06 -9.63
CA ARG A 93 -14.44 -25.64 -9.78
C ARG A 93 -13.43 -24.77 -9.04
N TYR A 94 -13.07 -23.67 -9.68
CA TYR A 94 -12.43 -22.56 -8.99
C TYR A 94 -13.50 -21.63 -8.40
N ARG A 95 -13.32 -21.21 -7.16
CA ARG A 95 -14.22 -20.32 -6.41
C ARG A 95 -13.41 -19.26 -5.70
N GLY A 96 -13.11 -18.16 -6.36
CA GLY A 96 -12.44 -17.02 -5.71
C GLY A 96 -13.34 -16.37 -4.67
N VAL A 97 -12.74 -15.87 -3.59
CA VAL A 97 -13.39 -15.03 -2.60
C VAL A 97 -12.54 -13.79 -2.35
N PHE A 98 -13.19 -12.64 -2.12
CA PHE A 98 -12.51 -11.40 -1.78
C PHE A 98 -12.50 -11.17 -0.28
N PRO A 99 -11.31 -11.09 0.35
CA PRO A 99 -11.20 -10.74 1.76
C PRO A 99 -11.46 -9.24 1.96
N ILE A 100 -12.57 -8.91 2.62
CA ILE A 100 -13.03 -7.51 2.79
C ILE A 100 -11.96 -6.65 3.46
N LYS A 101 -11.19 -7.22 4.40
CA LYS A 101 -10.09 -6.54 5.11
C LYS A 101 -9.06 -5.85 4.20
N VAL A 102 -8.92 -6.31 2.96
CA VAL A 102 -7.92 -5.76 2.03
C VAL A 102 -8.33 -4.38 1.51
N ASN A 103 -9.62 -4.18 1.27
CA ASN A 103 -10.23 -2.87 1.03
C ASN A 103 -11.71 -2.92 1.43
N GLN A 104 -12.03 -2.24 2.53
CA GLN A 104 -13.35 -2.28 3.17
C GLN A 104 -14.35 -1.25 2.62
N ARG A 105 -13.91 -0.39 1.69
CA ARG A 105 -14.77 0.62 1.07
C ARG A 105 -15.97 -0.04 0.40
N LYS A 106 -17.17 0.45 0.73
CA LYS A 106 -18.44 -0.08 0.21
C LYS A 106 -18.43 -0.18 -1.31
N GLU A 107 -17.94 0.85 -1.99
CA GLU A 107 -17.91 0.95 -3.45
C GLU A 107 -16.99 -0.09 -4.08
N VAL A 108 -15.85 -0.37 -3.45
CA VAL A 108 -14.92 -1.44 -3.90
C VAL A 108 -15.60 -2.80 -3.76
N VAL A 109 -16.17 -3.09 -2.58
CA VAL A 109 -16.83 -4.39 -2.32
C VAL A 109 -18.05 -4.57 -3.25
N GLN A 110 -18.85 -3.52 -3.47
CA GLN A 110 -19.99 -3.55 -4.41
C GLN A 110 -19.56 -3.82 -5.84
N THR A 111 -18.48 -3.15 -6.31
CA THR A 111 -17.95 -3.35 -7.66
C THR A 111 -17.49 -4.79 -7.84
N LEU A 112 -16.73 -5.33 -6.89
CA LEU A 112 -16.25 -6.71 -6.91
C LEU A 112 -17.42 -7.72 -6.84
N ALA A 113 -18.43 -7.47 -6.00
CA ALA A 113 -19.61 -8.30 -5.88
C ALA A 113 -20.41 -8.34 -7.21
N LYS A 114 -20.54 -7.19 -7.88
CA LYS A 114 -21.22 -7.08 -9.18
C LYS A 114 -20.43 -7.78 -10.30
N ALA A 115 -19.14 -7.47 -10.45
CA ALA A 115 -18.26 -8.07 -11.45
C ALA A 115 -18.14 -9.59 -11.27
N GLY A 116 -18.09 -10.03 -10.03
CA GLY A 116 -17.96 -11.44 -9.67
C GLY A 116 -19.21 -12.30 -9.85
N ARG A 117 -20.39 -11.73 -10.15
CA ARG A 117 -21.64 -12.50 -10.27
C ARG A 117 -21.56 -13.65 -11.27
N LYS A 118 -20.97 -13.42 -12.44
CA LYS A 118 -20.81 -14.43 -13.49
C LYS A 118 -19.90 -15.59 -13.10
N TRP A 119 -18.97 -15.35 -12.16
CA TRP A 119 -18.03 -16.32 -11.61
C TRP A 119 -18.52 -16.97 -10.32
N SER A 120 -19.62 -16.49 -9.73
CA SER A 120 -20.02 -16.79 -8.35
C SER A 120 -18.91 -16.44 -7.36
N TYR A 121 -18.16 -15.36 -7.61
CA TYR A 121 -17.09 -14.85 -6.78
C TYR A 121 -17.64 -14.44 -5.40
N GLY A 122 -17.02 -14.95 -4.34
CA GLY A 122 -17.51 -14.83 -2.98
C GLY A 122 -16.84 -13.71 -2.18
N LEU A 123 -17.13 -13.70 -0.88
CA LEU A 123 -16.49 -12.80 0.08
C LEU A 123 -15.92 -13.60 1.25
N GLU A 124 -14.80 -13.11 1.80
CA GLU A 124 -14.22 -13.58 3.06
C GLU A 124 -14.34 -12.48 4.10
N VAL A 125 -14.69 -12.85 5.34
CA VAL A 125 -14.92 -11.96 6.47
C VAL A 125 -14.21 -12.47 7.71
N GLY A 126 -13.64 -11.56 8.49
CA GLY A 126 -12.90 -11.86 9.73
C GLY A 126 -13.48 -11.17 10.97
N SER A 127 -14.63 -10.49 10.85
CA SER A 127 -15.28 -9.78 11.96
C SER A 127 -16.79 -9.69 11.79
N LYS A 128 -17.51 -9.37 12.89
CA LYS A 128 -18.96 -9.13 12.86
C LYS A 128 -19.36 -8.01 11.91
N ALA A 129 -18.57 -6.93 11.86
CA ALA A 129 -18.84 -5.80 10.98
C ALA A 129 -18.69 -6.19 9.51
N GLU A 130 -17.63 -6.92 9.16
CA GLU A 130 -17.44 -7.44 7.82
C GLU A 130 -18.51 -8.44 7.40
N LEU A 131 -18.99 -9.30 8.33
CA LEU A 131 -20.10 -10.21 8.07
C LEU A 131 -21.38 -9.44 7.70
N ILE A 132 -21.74 -8.42 8.47
CA ILE A 132 -22.90 -7.58 8.18
C ILE A 132 -22.73 -6.90 6.82
N ALA A 133 -21.57 -6.31 6.55
CA ALA A 133 -21.28 -5.69 5.27
C ALA A 133 -21.45 -6.70 4.11
N ALA A 134 -20.87 -7.90 4.25
CA ALA A 134 -20.95 -8.95 3.22
C ALA A 134 -22.37 -9.40 2.92
N LEU A 135 -23.22 -9.55 3.96
CA LEU A 135 -24.62 -9.97 3.81
C LEU A 135 -25.49 -8.91 3.12
N THR A 136 -25.08 -7.64 3.15
CA THR A 136 -25.80 -6.54 2.47
C THR A 136 -25.40 -6.37 1.00
N MET A 137 -24.36 -7.06 0.53
CA MET A 137 -23.92 -6.98 -0.86
C MET A 137 -24.81 -7.78 -1.78
N ASP A 138 -25.12 -7.20 -2.96
CA ASP A 138 -25.93 -7.85 -3.99
C ASP A 138 -25.11 -8.89 -4.77
N GLN A 139 -24.92 -10.05 -4.16
CA GLN A 139 -24.23 -11.20 -4.73
C GLN A 139 -25.18 -12.33 -5.14
N ASN A 140 -24.67 -13.21 -6.02
CA ASN A 140 -25.31 -14.49 -6.29
C ASN A 140 -25.38 -15.33 -5.00
N ARG A 141 -26.52 -15.96 -4.69
CA ARG A 141 -26.65 -16.87 -3.55
C ARG A 141 -25.66 -18.04 -3.56
N LYS A 142 -25.23 -18.44 -4.76
CA LYS A 142 -24.24 -19.51 -4.97
C LYS A 142 -22.80 -19.09 -4.66
N SER A 143 -22.53 -17.78 -4.50
CA SER A 143 -21.23 -17.28 -4.10
C SER A 143 -20.92 -17.72 -2.66
N LEU A 144 -19.69 -18.12 -2.41
CA LEU A 144 -19.24 -18.53 -1.07
C LEU A 144 -19.22 -17.33 -0.12
N LEU A 145 -19.52 -17.60 1.15
CA LEU A 145 -19.16 -16.75 2.26
C LEU A 145 -18.23 -17.54 3.17
N VAL A 146 -16.97 -17.10 3.26
CA VAL A 146 -15.96 -17.71 4.13
C VAL A 146 -15.81 -16.85 5.38
N VAL A 147 -15.91 -17.45 6.56
CA VAL A 147 -15.85 -16.78 7.85
C VAL A 147 -14.60 -17.21 8.59
N ASN A 148 -13.58 -16.37 8.55
CA ASN A 148 -12.27 -16.54 9.20
C ASN A 148 -12.19 -15.73 10.50
N GLY A 149 -11.02 -15.70 11.13
CA GLY A 149 -10.70 -14.91 12.32
C GLY A 149 -11.23 -15.52 13.62
N PHE A 150 -10.91 -14.90 14.75
CA PHE A 150 -11.41 -15.33 16.06
C PHE A 150 -12.90 -15.04 16.19
N LYS A 151 -13.66 -16.05 16.63
CA LYS A 151 -15.11 -16.00 16.70
C LYS A 151 -15.59 -16.26 18.13
N ASP A 152 -16.25 -15.26 18.70
CA ASP A 152 -17.04 -15.47 19.92
C ASP A 152 -18.41 -16.12 19.59
N LYS A 153 -19.15 -16.50 20.61
CA LYS A 153 -20.45 -17.15 20.47
C LYS A 153 -21.40 -16.35 19.57
N ALA A 154 -21.50 -15.02 19.75
CA ALA A 154 -22.41 -14.19 18.96
C ALA A 154 -22.01 -14.12 17.48
N PHE A 155 -20.69 -14.15 17.17
CA PHE A 155 -20.22 -14.19 15.79
C PHE A 155 -20.51 -15.56 15.15
N LEU A 156 -20.31 -16.66 15.88
CA LEU A 156 -20.65 -18.01 15.42
C LEU A 156 -22.16 -18.17 15.17
N GLU A 157 -23.03 -17.66 16.06
CA GLU A 157 -24.49 -17.65 15.88
C GLU A 157 -24.85 -16.91 14.59
N ALA A 158 -24.37 -15.69 14.40
CA ALA A 158 -24.62 -14.89 13.20
C ALA A 158 -24.07 -15.56 11.92
N ALA A 159 -22.92 -16.23 11.99
CA ALA A 159 -22.34 -16.95 10.87
C ALA A 159 -23.17 -18.20 10.50
N CYS A 160 -23.73 -18.92 11.49
CA CYS A 160 -24.66 -20.00 11.23
C CYS A 160 -25.96 -19.50 10.56
N GLU A 161 -26.53 -18.40 11.05
CA GLU A 161 -27.74 -17.79 10.47
C GLU A 161 -27.52 -17.23 9.06
N ALA A 162 -26.28 -16.88 8.69
CA ALA A 162 -25.94 -16.43 7.35
C ALA A 162 -26.29 -17.47 6.25
N THR A 163 -26.49 -18.76 6.60
CA THR A 163 -26.97 -19.81 5.71
C THR A 163 -28.38 -19.54 5.15
N HIS A 164 -29.16 -18.64 5.74
CA HIS A 164 -30.41 -18.17 5.17
C HIS A 164 -30.23 -17.22 3.97
N PHE A 165 -29.10 -16.52 3.93
CA PHE A 165 -28.75 -15.57 2.87
C PHE A 165 -27.93 -16.20 1.74
N LYS A 166 -27.11 -17.21 2.07
CA LYS A 166 -26.17 -17.86 1.15
C LYS A 166 -26.39 -19.37 1.10
N ASP A 167 -26.21 -19.96 -0.09
CA ASP A 167 -26.33 -21.41 -0.26
C ASP A 167 -25.14 -22.16 0.38
N THR A 168 -23.99 -21.51 0.46
CA THR A 168 -22.79 -22.07 1.11
C THR A 168 -22.10 -21.02 1.97
N VAL A 169 -22.13 -21.23 3.27
CA VAL A 169 -21.34 -20.52 4.28
C VAL A 169 -20.32 -21.51 4.84
N VAL A 170 -19.06 -21.13 4.92
CA VAL A 170 -17.99 -21.94 5.50
C VAL A 170 -17.43 -21.22 6.71
N ILE A 171 -17.57 -21.81 7.89
CA ILE A 171 -16.97 -21.30 9.13
C ILE A 171 -15.64 -22.02 9.31
N VAL A 172 -14.54 -21.26 9.29
CA VAL A 172 -13.18 -21.78 9.39
C VAL A 172 -12.71 -21.73 10.83
N LEU A 173 -12.34 -22.88 11.39
CA LEU A 173 -11.73 -22.97 12.71
C LEU A 173 -10.30 -22.44 12.67
N ASP A 174 -10.07 -21.35 13.38
CA ASP A 174 -8.74 -20.75 13.59
C ASP A 174 -8.08 -21.20 14.89
N GLU A 175 -8.89 -21.74 15.84
CA GLU A 175 -8.44 -22.36 17.09
C GLU A 175 -9.39 -23.46 17.53
N VAL A 176 -8.89 -24.41 18.34
CA VAL A 176 -9.66 -25.57 18.81
C VAL A 176 -10.77 -25.19 19.78
N GLY A 177 -10.59 -24.15 20.59
CA GLY A 177 -11.58 -23.69 21.58
C GLY A 177 -12.92 -23.26 20.96
N GLU A 178 -12.94 -22.87 19.69
CA GLU A 178 -14.17 -22.52 18.97
C GLU A 178 -15.18 -23.69 18.90
N LEU A 179 -14.71 -24.94 18.97
CA LEU A 179 -15.55 -26.13 18.95
C LEU A 179 -16.52 -26.19 20.14
N GLU A 180 -16.14 -25.68 21.31
CA GLU A 180 -16.98 -25.67 22.51
C GLU A 180 -18.30 -24.89 22.28
N HIS A 181 -18.25 -23.84 21.48
CA HIS A 181 -19.41 -23.03 21.13
C HIS A 181 -20.08 -23.51 19.84
N LEU A 182 -19.28 -24.01 18.87
CA LEU A 182 -19.80 -24.35 17.55
C LEU A 182 -20.61 -25.66 17.56
N ILE A 183 -20.15 -26.71 18.25
CA ILE A 183 -20.85 -28.02 18.28
C ILE A 183 -22.30 -27.87 18.81
N PRO A 184 -22.56 -27.23 19.95
CA PRO A 184 -23.93 -27.01 20.40
C PRO A 184 -24.78 -26.18 19.44
N LEU A 185 -24.18 -25.21 18.74
CA LEU A 185 -24.89 -24.42 17.74
C LEU A 185 -25.32 -25.27 16.55
N LEU A 186 -24.46 -26.17 16.08
CA LEU A 186 -24.78 -27.08 14.97
C LEU A 186 -25.96 -28.01 15.33
N ASP A 187 -26.16 -28.33 16.59
CA ASP A 187 -27.33 -29.11 17.06
C ASP A 187 -28.62 -28.30 17.05
N SER A 188 -28.54 -26.98 17.23
CA SER A 188 -29.66 -26.09 17.39
C SER A 188 -30.17 -25.42 16.11
N VAL A 189 -29.33 -25.38 15.04
CA VAL A 189 -29.70 -24.66 13.79
C VAL A 189 -30.28 -25.61 12.76
N ASP A 190 -31.37 -25.16 12.08
CA ASP A 190 -32.01 -25.92 11.01
C ASP A 190 -31.13 -26.06 9.77
N ARG A 191 -30.40 -25.00 9.42
CA ARG A 191 -29.48 -24.95 8.27
C ARG A 191 -28.06 -24.88 8.76
N LYS A 192 -27.35 -26.02 8.65
CA LYS A 192 -25.98 -26.12 9.14
C LYS A 192 -24.99 -25.59 8.10
N PRO A 193 -24.06 -24.71 8.50
CA PRO A 193 -22.95 -24.27 7.61
C PRO A 193 -22.00 -25.44 7.30
N ALA A 194 -21.19 -25.29 6.27
CA ALA A 194 -19.99 -26.08 6.11
C ALA A 194 -18.92 -25.59 7.10
N LEU A 195 -18.01 -26.46 7.47
CA LEU A 195 -16.87 -26.14 8.33
C LEU A 195 -15.57 -26.25 7.56
N GLY A 196 -14.62 -25.42 7.93
CA GLY A 196 -13.23 -25.49 7.48
C GLY A 196 -12.28 -25.58 8.66
N ILE A 197 -11.09 -26.06 8.41
CA ILE A 197 -9.97 -26.00 9.36
C ILE A 197 -8.82 -25.26 8.71
N ARG A 198 -8.30 -24.23 9.42
CA ARG A 198 -7.06 -23.56 9.02
C ARG A 198 -5.85 -24.30 9.54
N LEU A 199 -4.94 -24.64 8.63
CA LEU A 199 -3.70 -25.35 8.95
C LEU A 199 -2.56 -24.38 9.30
N LYS A 200 -1.77 -24.74 10.30
CA LYS A 200 -0.40 -24.26 10.48
C LYS A 200 0.55 -25.11 9.65
N LEU A 201 1.03 -24.58 8.54
CA LEU A 201 2.02 -25.24 7.71
C LEU A 201 3.44 -25.04 8.27
N ARG A 202 4.34 -25.98 7.99
CA ARG A 202 5.78 -25.83 8.26
C ARG A 202 6.44 -24.88 7.28
N SER A 203 5.90 -24.80 6.08
CA SER A 203 6.34 -23.87 5.03
C SER A 203 6.17 -22.42 5.48
N LYS A 204 7.21 -21.61 5.32
CA LYS A 204 7.24 -20.17 5.67
C LYS A 204 7.55 -19.35 4.45
N ALA A 205 6.84 -18.22 4.28
CA ALA A 205 7.26 -17.18 3.35
C ALA A 205 8.35 -16.31 4.00
N PRO A 206 9.43 -15.97 3.30
CA PRO A 206 10.35 -14.92 3.74
C PRO A 206 9.71 -13.53 3.54
N GLY A 207 10.25 -12.52 4.23
CA GLY A 207 9.86 -11.13 4.00
C GLY A 207 9.03 -10.51 5.11
N LYS A 208 8.40 -9.39 4.81
CA LYS A 208 7.71 -8.49 5.76
C LYS A 208 6.60 -9.17 6.56
N TRP A 209 5.97 -10.21 6.02
CA TRP A 209 4.86 -10.96 6.63
C TRP A 209 5.23 -12.40 7.03
N ALA A 210 6.52 -12.69 7.23
CA ALA A 210 7.00 -14.03 7.61
C ALA A 210 6.35 -14.59 8.90
N LEU A 211 5.87 -13.74 9.80
CA LEU A 211 5.18 -14.13 11.04
C LEU A 211 3.74 -14.62 10.82
N SER A 212 3.17 -14.43 9.62
CA SER A 212 1.80 -14.85 9.30
C SER A 212 1.69 -16.34 9.00
N GLY A 213 2.81 -17.07 8.84
CA GLY A 213 2.87 -18.49 8.54
C GLY A 213 3.81 -19.28 9.46
N GLY A 214 3.81 -20.61 9.34
CA GLY A 214 4.64 -21.52 10.13
C GLY A 214 4.05 -21.84 11.51
N GLU A 215 4.75 -22.68 12.28
CA GLU A 215 4.28 -23.19 13.59
C GLU A 215 3.96 -22.11 14.63
N ARG A 216 4.61 -20.94 14.52
CA ARG A 216 4.38 -19.80 15.42
C ARG A 216 3.31 -18.82 14.93
N ALA A 217 2.59 -19.16 13.85
CA ALA A 217 1.51 -18.34 13.35
C ALA A 217 0.44 -18.13 14.43
N LYS A 218 -0.11 -16.90 14.48
CA LYS A 218 -1.19 -16.55 15.41
C LYS A 218 -2.45 -17.41 15.22
N PHE A 219 -2.72 -17.83 13.98
CA PHE A 219 -3.93 -18.53 13.57
C PHE A 219 -3.62 -19.91 13.04
N GLY A 220 -4.64 -20.80 13.12
CA GLY A 220 -4.64 -22.13 12.56
C GLY A 220 -4.26 -23.20 13.56
N LEU A 221 -4.52 -24.44 13.20
CA LEU A 221 -4.38 -25.64 14.00
C LEU A 221 -3.10 -26.39 13.62
N THR A 222 -2.39 -26.92 14.60
CA THR A 222 -1.33 -27.89 14.44
C THR A 222 -1.91 -29.25 14.05
N ILE A 223 -1.10 -30.18 13.54
CA ILE A 223 -1.60 -31.53 13.16
C ILE A 223 -2.31 -32.25 14.32
N PRO A 224 -1.80 -32.27 15.56
CA PRO A 224 -2.54 -32.84 16.68
C PRO A 224 -3.90 -32.20 16.93
N GLU A 225 -3.99 -30.85 16.82
CA GLU A 225 -5.24 -30.10 16.97
C GLU A 225 -6.23 -30.39 15.83
N VAL A 226 -5.74 -30.56 14.60
CA VAL A 226 -6.57 -31.00 13.45
C VAL A 226 -7.18 -32.37 13.73
N LEU A 227 -6.38 -33.33 14.16
CA LEU A 227 -6.85 -34.67 14.48
C LEU A 227 -7.86 -34.65 15.64
N TYR A 228 -7.62 -33.83 16.66
CA TYR A 228 -8.56 -33.61 17.76
C TYR A 228 -9.89 -33.02 17.25
N ALA A 229 -9.84 -31.99 16.40
CA ALA A 229 -11.06 -31.40 15.85
C ALA A 229 -11.86 -32.39 14.99
N VAL A 230 -11.20 -33.17 14.17
CA VAL A 230 -11.84 -34.25 13.37
C VAL A 230 -12.55 -35.26 14.28
N GLU A 231 -11.91 -35.70 15.36
CA GLU A 231 -12.50 -36.68 16.29
C GLU A 231 -13.65 -36.08 17.09
N ALA A 232 -13.53 -34.82 17.57
CA ALA A 232 -14.59 -34.10 18.27
C ALA A 232 -15.85 -33.95 17.38
N LEU A 233 -15.68 -33.55 16.12
CA LEU A 233 -16.78 -33.47 15.17
C LEU A 233 -17.39 -34.81 14.82
N ARG A 234 -16.57 -35.90 14.75
CA ARG A 234 -17.05 -37.27 14.54
C ARG A 234 -17.91 -37.74 15.71
N GLN A 235 -17.45 -37.55 16.96
CA GLN A 235 -18.18 -37.91 18.15
C GLN A 235 -19.50 -37.12 18.31
N ALA A 236 -19.51 -35.86 17.90
CA ALA A 236 -20.71 -35.01 17.88
C ALA A 236 -21.66 -35.31 16.71
N GLY A 237 -21.28 -36.17 15.76
CA GLY A 237 -22.12 -36.48 14.59
C GLY A 237 -22.13 -35.39 13.51
N HIS A 238 -21.13 -34.49 13.49
CA HIS A 238 -21.03 -33.38 12.56
C HIS A 238 -19.83 -33.45 11.62
N LEU A 239 -19.18 -34.60 11.50
CA LEU A 239 -18.02 -34.77 10.59
C LEU A 239 -18.37 -34.48 9.14
N ASP A 240 -19.63 -34.70 8.73
CA ASP A 240 -20.15 -34.40 7.39
C ASP A 240 -20.12 -32.90 7.03
N ARG A 241 -20.03 -32.03 8.04
CA ARG A 241 -19.89 -30.59 7.86
C ARG A 241 -18.45 -30.16 7.59
N LEU A 242 -17.46 -30.91 7.97
CA LEU A 242 -16.06 -30.56 7.73
C LEU A 242 -15.70 -30.80 6.25
N GLN A 243 -15.81 -29.74 5.46
CA GLN A 243 -15.73 -29.80 4.00
C GLN A 243 -14.57 -28.99 3.42
N MET A 244 -13.86 -28.19 4.21
CA MET A 244 -12.78 -27.34 3.72
C MET A 244 -11.49 -27.48 4.53
N LEU A 245 -10.38 -27.55 3.82
CA LEU A 245 -9.06 -27.33 4.38
C LEU A 245 -8.55 -25.98 3.91
N HIS A 246 -8.15 -25.11 4.82
CA HIS A 246 -7.66 -23.76 4.54
C HIS A 246 -6.24 -23.60 5.03
N PHE A 247 -5.42 -22.83 4.32
CA PHE A 247 -4.13 -22.37 4.80
C PHE A 247 -3.81 -20.96 4.26
N HIS A 248 -2.99 -20.24 4.98
CA HIS A 248 -2.52 -18.92 4.55
C HIS A 248 -1.06 -18.73 4.99
N ILE A 249 -0.16 -18.52 4.04
CA ILE A 249 1.29 -18.46 4.29
C ILE A 249 1.84 -17.03 4.36
N GLY A 250 0.98 -16.01 4.24
CA GLY A 250 1.34 -14.61 4.31
C GLY A 250 0.81 -13.78 3.14
N SER A 251 1.19 -12.51 3.11
CA SER A 251 0.85 -11.56 2.05
C SER A 251 2.09 -11.25 1.22
N GLN A 252 1.92 -10.79 -0.02
CA GLN A 252 3.01 -10.37 -0.91
C GLN A 252 4.12 -11.46 -1.02
N ILE A 253 3.73 -12.67 -1.44
CA ILE A 253 4.66 -13.80 -1.57
C ILE A 253 5.28 -13.73 -2.95
N SER A 254 6.48 -13.18 -3.03
CA SER A 254 7.17 -12.83 -4.28
C SER A 254 7.77 -14.03 -5.03
N ASP A 255 7.97 -15.18 -4.36
CA ASP A 255 8.58 -16.37 -4.97
C ASP A 255 7.55 -17.50 -5.15
N ILE A 256 7.25 -17.86 -6.41
CA ILE A 256 6.30 -18.93 -6.77
C ILE A 256 6.65 -20.28 -6.13
N ARG A 257 7.92 -20.57 -5.90
CA ARG A 257 8.36 -21.82 -5.27
C ARG A 257 7.84 -21.99 -3.85
N ARG A 258 7.66 -20.88 -3.12
CA ARG A 258 7.09 -20.90 -1.76
C ARG A 258 5.61 -21.27 -1.79
N ILE A 259 4.91 -20.74 -2.78
CA ILE A 259 3.49 -21.05 -2.99
C ILE A 259 3.32 -22.53 -3.32
N THR A 260 4.07 -23.04 -4.29
CA THR A 260 3.99 -24.45 -4.70
C THR A 260 4.37 -25.40 -3.57
N GLN A 261 5.37 -25.05 -2.75
CA GLN A 261 5.75 -25.84 -1.57
C GLN A 261 4.62 -25.93 -0.54
N ALA A 262 3.96 -24.79 -0.25
CA ALA A 262 2.85 -24.74 0.70
C ALA A 262 1.62 -25.49 0.18
N VAL A 263 1.29 -25.33 -1.10
CA VAL A 263 0.22 -26.10 -1.76
C VAL A 263 0.49 -27.60 -1.67
N ARG A 264 1.70 -28.03 -1.94
CA ARG A 264 2.11 -29.44 -1.84
C ARG A 264 1.92 -29.98 -0.44
N GLU A 265 2.39 -29.27 0.59
CA GLU A 265 2.25 -29.67 2.00
C GLU A 265 0.78 -29.79 2.40
N ALA A 266 -0.04 -28.76 2.10
CA ALA A 266 -1.46 -28.74 2.43
C ALA A 266 -2.24 -29.84 1.68
N THR A 267 -1.91 -30.10 0.41
CA THR A 267 -2.56 -31.14 -0.39
C THR A 267 -2.25 -32.54 0.14
N ARG A 268 -1.03 -32.80 0.61
CA ARG A 268 -0.72 -34.06 1.29
C ARG A 268 -1.59 -34.29 2.52
N ILE A 269 -1.75 -33.26 3.37
CA ILE A 269 -2.61 -33.32 4.54
C ILE A 269 -4.07 -33.53 4.13
N HIS A 270 -4.55 -32.81 3.08
CA HIS A 270 -5.89 -33.00 2.52
C HIS A 270 -6.12 -34.49 2.13
N CYS A 271 -5.21 -35.07 1.38
CA CYS A 271 -5.33 -36.46 0.94
C CYS A 271 -5.39 -37.44 2.11
N GLU A 272 -4.59 -37.26 3.15
CA GLU A 272 -4.62 -38.11 4.33
C GLU A 272 -5.92 -37.96 5.12
N LEU A 273 -6.45 -36.75 5.28
CA LEU A 273 -7.75 -36.53 5.92
C LEU A 273 -8.89 -37.18 5.13
N VAL A 274 -8.87 -37.11 3.79
CA VAL A 274 -9.85 -37.79 2.94
C VAL A 274 -9.77 -39.32 3.14
N LYS A 275 -8.57 -39.90 3.18
CA LYS A 275 -8.38 -41.33 3.47
C LYS A 275 -8.88 -41.75 4.86
N MET A 276 -8.86 -40.83 5.84
CA MET A 276 -9.43 -41.03 7.18
C MET A 276 -10.96 -40.89 7.21
N GLY A 277 -11.61 -40.67 6.05
CA GLY A 277 -13.05 -40.55 5.91
C GLY A 277 -13.61 -39.13 6.19
N VAL A 278 -12.77 -38.09 6.19
CA VAL A 278 -13.23 -36.70 6.27
C VAL A 278 -13.74 -36.28 4.89
N PRO A 279 -14.98 -35.79 4.74
CA PRO A 279 -15.59 -35.50 3.43
C PRO A 279 -15.17 -34.12 2.91
N LEU A 280 -13.85 -33.87 2.82
CA LEU A 280 -13.32 -32.63 2.32
C LEU A 280 -13.68 -32.43 0.83
N ARG A 281 -14.25 -31.30 0.54
CA ARG A 281 -14.68 -30.90 -0.80
C ARG A 281 -13.87 -29.73 -1.35
N TYR A 282 -13.35 -28.87 -0.47
CA TYR A 282 -12.67 -27.64 -0.82
C TYR A 282 -11.25 -27.64 -0.26
N ILE A 283 -10.34 -27.08 -1.03
CA ILE A 283 -9.06 -26.60 -0.52
C ILE A 283 -8.99 -25.09 -0.75
N ASP A 284 -8.85 -24.33 0.32
CA ASP A 284 -8.63 -22.89 0.27
C ASP A 284 -7.13 -22.63 0.43
N VAL A 285 -6.53 -22.18 -0.65
CA VAL A 285 -5.09 -21.88 -0.71
C VAL A 285 -4.74 -20.52 -0.11
N GLY A 286 -5.74 -19.85 0.50
CA GLY A 286 -5.59 -18.52 1.09
C GLY A 286 -5.29 -17.46 0.06
N GLY A 287 -4.70 -16.38 0.55
CA GLY A 287 -4.21 -15.29 -0.30
C GLY A 287 -2.70 -15.36 -0.52
N GLY A 288 -2.11 -14.21 -0.77
CA GLY A 288 -0.66 -14.06 -0.85
C GLY A 288 -0.12 -13.85 -2.25
N ALA A 289 -0.94 -13.95 -3.31
CA ALA A 289 -0.52 -13.55 -4.65
C ALA A 289 0.05 -12.12 -4.61
N ALA A 290 1.31 -11.99 -5.00
CA ALA A 290 2.05 -10.75 -4.93
C ALA A 290 1.68 -9.80 -6.07
N VAL A 291 1.95 -8.52 -5.85
CA VAL A 291 1.96 -7.47 -6.85
C VAL A 291 3.40 -7.05 -7.09
N ASP A 292 3.77 -6.88 -8.33
CA ASP A 292 5.10 -6.39 -8.72
C ASP A 292 5.11 -4.86 -8.64
N TYR A 293 5.41 -4.34 -7.43
CA TYR A 293 5.43 -2.90 -7.18
C TYR A 293 6.67 -2.19 -7.76
N ASP A 294 7.78 -2.90 -7.92
CA ASP A 294 9.01 -2.32 -8.46
C ASP A 294 9.22 -2.59 -9.96
N GLY A 295 8.42 -3.48 -10.53
CA GLY A 295 8.48 -3.81 -11.94
C GLY A 295 9.66 -4.71 -12.34
N SER A 296 10.39 -5.26 -11.37
CA SER A 296 11.59 -6.07 -11.65
C SER A 296 11.30 -7.52 -12.04
N GLY A 297 10.07 -8.02 -11.80
CA GLY A 297 9.74 -9.42 -12.03
C GLY A 297 10.57 -10.40 -11.19
N SER A 298 11.06 -9.96 -10.02
CA SER A 298 12.01 -10.70 -9.19
C SER A 298 11.35 -11.34 -7.95
N SER A 299 12.13 -12.10 -7.18
CA SER A 299 11.70 -12.60 -5.87
C SER A 299 11.91 -11.60 -4.72
N GLY A 300 12.22 -10.34 -5.03
CA GLY A 300 12.36 -9.26 -4.07
C GLY A 300 11.06 -8.96 -3.30
N SER A 301 11.16 -8.38 -2.11
CA SER A 301 9.99 -8.17 -1.23
C SER A 301 8.93 -7.22 -1.78
N ASN A 302 9.27 -6.38 -2.77
CA ASN A 302 8.37 -5.46 -3.46
C ASN A 302 7.98 -5.92 -4.87
N SER A 303 8.34 -7.15 -5.26
CA SER A 303 8.15 -7.70 -6.59
C SER A 303 7.37 -9.02 -6.57
N ALA A 304 7.23 -9.65 -7.75
CA ALA A 304 6.69 -10.99 -7.95
C ALA A 304 7.39 -11.65 -9.13
N ASN A 305 8.01 -12.82 -8.94
CA ASN A 305 8.68 -13.56 -10.02
C ASN A 305 7.73 -14.44 -10.85
N TYR A 306 6.44 -14.09 -10.87
CA TYR A 306 5.39 -14.82 -11.57
C TYR A 306 4.22 -13.91 -11.96
N THR A 307 3.51 -14.28 -13.00
CA THR A 307 2.23 -13.68 -13.43
C THR A 307 1.04 -14.33 -12.72
N LEU A 308 -0.16 -13.73 -12.80
CA LEU A 308 -1.38 -14.37 -12.29
C LEU A 308 -1.68 -15.70 -12.97
N GLU A 309 -1.36 -15.82 -14.25
CA GLU A 309 -1.51 -17.02 -15.05
C GLU A 309 -0.58 -18.14 -14.58
N GLU A 310 0.67 -17.83 -14.31
CA GLU A 310 1.66 -18.78 -13.74
C GLU A 310 1.31 -19.16 -12.31
N TYR A 311 0.82 -18.21 -11.50
CA TYR A 311 0.31 -18.47 -10.17
C TYR A 311 -0.81 -19.55 -10.18
N ALA A 312 -1.83 -19.33 -11.01
CA ALA A 312 -2.96 -20.25 -11.13
C ALA A 312 -2.53 -21.62 -11.68
N SER A 313 -1.68 -21.64 -12.70
CA SER A 313 -1.18 -22.85 -13.31
C SER A 313 -0.35 -23.69 -12.34
N SER A 314 0.53 -23.06 -11.57
CA SER A 314 1.39 -23.72 -10.58
C SER A 314 0.58 -24.34 -9.45
N ILE A 315 -0.46 -23.65 -8.95
CA ILE A 315 -1.35 -24.20 -7.92
C ILE A 315 -2.11 -25.42 -8.44
N VAL A 316 -2.74 -25.29 -9.61
CA VAL A 316 -3.56 -26.37 -10.20
C VAL A 316 -2.70 -27.60 -10.50
N ALA A 317 -1.53 -27.42 -11.11
CA ALA A 317 -0.62 -28.53 -11.41
C ALA A 317 -0.18 -29.24 -10.13
N GLN A 318 0.24 -28.48 -9.10
CA GLN A 318 0.72 -29.05 -7.84
C GLN A 318 -0.39 -29.81 -7.08
N LEU A 319 -1.64 -29.29 -7.09
CA LEU A 319 -2.78 -29.99 -6.51
C LEU A 319 -3.04 -31.31 -7.23
N LYS A 320 -3.05 -31.27 -8.57
CA LYS A 320 -3.27 -32.46 -9.40
C LYS A 320 -2.23 -33.54 -9.14
N ASP A 321 -0.95 -33.19 -9.19
CA ASP A 321 0.15 -34.14 -9.03
C ASP A 321 0.05 -34.87 -7.68
N VAL A 322 -0.17 -34.18 -6.57
CA VAL A 322 -0.26 -34.78 -5.24
C VAL A 322 -1.54 -35.60 -5.08
N CYS A 323 -2.65 -35.17 -5.64
CA CYS A 323 -3.91 -35.93 -5.60
C CYS A 323 -3.81 -37.21 -6.41
N ASP A 324 -3.25 -37.17 -7.63
CA ASP A 324 -3.03 -38.32 -8.48
C ASP A 324 -2.10 -39.34 -7.81
N GLU A 325 -0.96 -38.91 -7.25
CA GLU A 325 -0.05 -39.77 -6.47
C GLU A 325 -0.73 -40.44 -5.26
N SER A 326 -1.71 -39.77 -4.67
CA SER A 326 -2.40 -40.25 -3.46
C SER A 326 -3.64 -41.06 -3.77
N GLY A 327 -4.10 -41.12 -5.02
CA GLY A 327 -5.36 -41.76 -5.45
C GLY A 327 -6.61 -41.07 -4.89
N VAL A 328 -6.55 -39.74 -4.66
CA VAL A 328 -7.65 -38.91 -4.11
C VAL A 328 -8.12 -37.93 -5.18
N PRO A 329 -9.45 -37.71 -5.34
CA PRO A 329 -9.95 -36.70 -6.28
C PRO A 329 -9.44 -35.30 -5.94
N VAL A 330 -9.16 -34.51 -6.97
CA VAL A 330 -8.79 -33.09 -6.80
C VAL A 330 -9.99 -32.31 -6.24
N PRO A 331 -9.84 -31.56 -5.12
CA PRO A 331 -10.94 -30.78 -4.55
C PRO A 331 -11.25 -29.51 -5.35
N ASP A 332 -12.43 -28.90 -5.12
CA ASP A 332 -12.71 -27.53 -5.57
C ASP A 332 -11.69 -26.57 -4.94
N ILE A 333 -11.22 -25.60 -5.71
CA ILE A 333 -10.16 -24.66 -5.30
C ILE A 333 -10.76 -23.33 -4.88
N ILE A 334 -10.42 -22.86 -3.68
CA ILE A 334 -10.74 -21.52 -3.19
C ILE A 334 -9.44 -20.72 -3.08
N ASN A 335 -9.53 -19.41 -3.31
CA ASN A 335 -8.38 -18.49 -3.24
C ASN A 335 -8.83 -17.09 -2.76
N GLU A 336 -8.02 -16.48 -1.89
CA GLU A 336 -8.27 -15.19 -1.22
C GLU A 336 -7.34 -14.07 -1.71
N SER A 337 -6.96 -14.02 -2.97
CA SER A 337 -5.93 -13.10 -3.51
C SER A 337 -6.40 -11.63 -3.61
N GLY A 338 -6.75 -11.01 -2.47
CA GLY A 338 -7.29 -9.65 -2.42
C GLY A 338 -6.33 -8.58 -2.94
N ARG A 339 -5.06 -8.56 -2.48
CA ARG A 339 -4.06 -7.58 -2.93
C ARG A 339 -3.93 -7.55 -4.45
N ALA A 340 -3.75 -8.70 -5.08
CA ALA A 340 -3.62 -8.82 -6.53
C ALA A 340 -4.84 -8.32 -7.30
N VAL A 341 -6.02 -8.31 -6.68
CA VAL A 341 -7.26 -7.82 -7.29
C VAL A 341 -7.40 -6.31 -7.17
N VAL A 342 -7.07 -5.72 -6.01
CA VAL A 342 -7.43 -4.32 -5.78
C VAL A 342 -6.29 -3.31 -5.88
N SER A 343 -5.00 -3.71 -5.86
CA SER A 343 -3.90 -2.74 -5.81
C SER A 343 -3.93 -1.71 -6.93
N HIS A 344 -4.15 -2.14 -8.18
CA HIS A 344 -4.00 -1.29 -9.36
C HIS A 344 -5.12 -0.26 -9.56
N HIS A 345 -6.27 -0.40 -8.86
CA HIS A 345 -7.45 0.43 -9.14
C HIS A 345 -7.37 1.84 -8.55
N ALA A 346 -6.43 2.11 -7.66
CA ALA A 346 -6.36 3.37 -6.95
C ALA A 346 -4.99 4.04 -7.09
N VAL A 347 -5.02 5.36 -7.26
CA VAL A 347 -3.86 6.25 -7.35
C VAL A 347 -4.10 7.42 -6.42
N LEU A 348 -3.13 7.74 -5.57
CA LEU A 348 -3.13 8.95 -4.76
C LEU A 348 -2.35 10.04 -5.50
N ILE A 349 -2.97 11.18 -5.72
CA ILE A 349 -2.34 12.38 -6.30
C ILE A 349 -2.08 13.40 -5.19
N VAL A 350 -0.84 13.83 -5.09
CA VAL A 350 -0.42 14.85 -4.12
C VAL A 350 0.25 16.03 -4.82
N ASN A 351 0.12 17.21 -4.23
CA ASN A 351 0.82 18.41 -4.74
C ASN A 351 2.08 18.65 -3.91
N ALA A 352 3.21 18.80 -4.58
CA ALA A 352 4.44 19.27 -3.96
C ALA A 352 4.33 20.77 -3.64
N ILE A 353 4.44 21.10 -2.36
CA ILE A 353 4.25 22.46 -1.85
C ILE A 353 5.52 23.27 -1.98
N ARG A 354 6.63 22.65 -1.64
CA ARG A 354 7.96 23.29 -1.69
C ARG A 354 9.07 22.25 -1.69
N LYS A 355 10.19 22.62 -2.28
CA LYS A 355 11.48 21.99 -1.98
C LYS A 355 12.10 22.70 -0.78
N VAL A 356 12.65 21.95 0.17
CA VAL A 356 13.47 22.48 1.25
C VAL A 356 14.92 22.37 0.76
N PRO A 357 15.50 23.44 0.24
CA PRO A 357 16.87 23.41 -0.22
C PRO A 357 17.80 23.30 0.97
N HIS A 358 18.89 22.59 0.82
CA HIS A 358 20.03 22.83 1.70
C HIS A 358 20.59 24.21 1.35
N LEU A 359 20.86 25.01 2.36
CA LEU A 359 21.60 26.26 2.17
C LEU A 359 23.01 25.91 1.68
N VAL A 360 23.26 26.16 0.42
CA VAL A 360 24.59 25.98 -0.17
C VAL A 360 25.31 27.32 -0.01
N LEU A 361 26.24 27.39 0.92
CA LEU A 361 27.15 28.50 1.10
C LEU A 361 28.45 28.19 0.37
N SER A 362 29.03 29.17 -0.31
CA SER A 362 30.35 29.02 -0.87
C SER A 362 31.38 28.93 0.26
N PRO A 363 32.30 27.96 0.21
CA PRO A 363 33.38 27.87 1.19
C PRO A 363 34.51 28.87 0.84
N ASP A 364 34.17 30.17 0.86
CA ASP A 364 35.06 31.23 0.38
C ASP A 364 36.12 31.65 1.41
N GLU A 365 36.04 31.11 2.65
CA GLU A 365 36.97 31.48 3.73
C GLU A 365 37.86 30.27 4.09
N GLU A 366 39.17 30.53 4.15
CA GLU A 366 40.10 29.60 4.77
C GLU A 366 39.83 29.45 6.27
N PRO A 367 40.11 28.28 6.89
CA PRO A 367 40.09 28.15 8.33
C PRO A 367 40.99 29.17 9.01
N HIS A 368 40.65 29.60 10.21
CA HIS A 368 41.44 30.53 10.97
C HIS A 368 42.60 29.78 11.65
N ASP A 369 43.68 30.51 11.99
CA ASP A 369 44.87 29.92 12.64
C ASP A 369 44.55 29.16 13.94
N ASP A 370 43.51 29.54 14.66
CA ASP A 370 43.03 28.92 15.90
C ASP A 370 42.07 27.74 15.66
N ASP A 371 41.69 27.47 14.42
CA ASP A 371 40.77 26.37 14.09
C ASP A 371 41.45 25.00 14.24
N PRO A 372 40.73 23.94 14.62
CA PRO A 372 41.28 22.60 14.77
C PRO A 372 41.88 22.05 13.46
N THR A 373 42.87 21.18 13.60
CA THR A 373 43.51 20.50 12.47
C THR A 373 42.51 19.77 11.58
N SER A 374 41.45 19.20 12.15
CA SER A 374 40.39 18.53 11.36
C SER A 374 39.67 19.49 10.43
N LEU A 375 39.51 20.78 10.79
CA LEU A 375 38.88 21.77 9.91
C LEU A 375 39.82 22.15 8.75
N TRP A 376 41.12 22.30 9.02
CA TRP A 376 42.14 22.50 8.02
C TRP A 376 42.24 21.31 7.06
N ASN A 377 42.19 20.09 7.60
CA ASN A 377 42.20 18.88 6.77
C ASN A 377 40.98 18.81 5.84
N LEU A 378 39.78 19.11 6.35
CA LEU A 378 38.56 19.17 5.55
C LEU A 378 38.67 20.25 4.44
N TYR A 379 39.27 21.42 4.74
CA TYR A 379 39.52 22.45 3.76
C TYR A 379 40.49 21.97 2.66
N TYR A 380 41.57 21.31 3.02
CA TYR A 380 42.51 20.75 2.05
C TYR A 380 41.88 19.62 1.23
N THR A 381 41.06 18.76 1.85
CA THR A 381 40.28 17.76 1.13
C THR A 381 39.40 18.41 0.05
N TYR A 382 38.69 19.50 0.38
CA TYR A 382 37.91 20.26 -0.59
C TYR A 382 38.77 20.87 -1.71
N GLN A 383 39.93 21.46 -1.38
CA GLN A 383 40.81 22.15 -2.36
C GLN A 383 41.44 21.18 -3.34
N TYR A 384 41.94 20.03 -2.87
CA TYR A 384 42.71 19.08 -3.64
C TYR A 384 41.89 17.88 -4.17
N LEU A 385 40.58 17.92 -4.01
CA LEU A 385 39.69 16.89 -4.54
C LEU A 385 39.78 16.79 -6.08
N SER A 386 39.95 15.57 -6.56
CA SER A 386 40.14 15.24 -7.99
C SER A 386 39.58 13.82 -8.27
N PRO A 387 39.38 13.43 -9.55
CA PRO A 387 38.97 12.07 -9.90
C PRO A 387 39.83 10.95 -9.32
N LYS A 388 41.13 11.21 -9.10
CA LYS A 388 42.08 10.19 -8.61
C LYS A 388 41.91 9.86 -7.12
N ASN A 389 41.36 10.76 -6.33
CA ASN A 389 41.21 10.61 -4.88
C ASN A 389 39.78 10.81 -4.40
N VAL A 390 38.78 10.72 -5.28
CA VAL A 390 37.38 11.07 -4.96
C VAL A 390 36.82 10.21 -3.84
N PHE A 391 37.05 8.91 -3.85
CA PHE A 391 36.56 7.98 -2.80
C PHE A 391 37.24 8.23 -1.46
N GLU A 392 38.58 8.35 -1.44
CA GLU A 392 39.34 8.66 -0.25
C GLU A 392 38.88 10.01 0.34
N SER A 393 38.76 11.04 -0.50
CA SER A 393 38.32 12.37 -0.10
C SER A 393 36.89 12.38 0.48
N PHE A 394 36.01 11.52 -0.02
CA PHE A 394 34.66 11.36 0.56
C PHE A 394 34.74 10.79 1.98
N HIS A 395 35.46 9.70 2.19
CA HIS A 395 35.60 9.08 3.51
C HIS A 395 36.32 10.00 4.51
N ASP A 396 37.36 10.68 4.07
CA ASP A 396 38.07 11.68 4.87
C ASP A 396 37.15 12.82 5.30
N ALA A 397 36.35 13.35 4.38
CA ALA A 397 35.40 14.42 4.70
C ALA A 397 34.35 14.00 5.75
N VAL A 398 33.84 12.77 5.64
CA VAL A 398 32.92 12.20 6.64
C VAL A 398 33.62 12.11 8.00
N GLN A 399 34.83 11.57 8.07
CA GLN A 399 35.59 11.43 9.30
C GLN A 399 35.89 12.79 9.95
N TYR A 400 36.38 13.77 9.17
CA TYR A 400 36.69 15.09 9.72
C TYR A 400 35.46 15.81 10.24
N ARG A 401 34.30 15.63 9.60
CA ARG A 401 33.03 16.16 10.09
C ARG A 401 32.66 15.56 11.44
N GLU A 402 32.78 14.25 11.64
CA GLU A 402 32.51 13.57 12.89
C GLU A 402 33.44 14.04 14.01
N ASP A 403 34.74 14.21 13.71
CA ASP A 403 35.74 14.73 14.63
C ASP A 403 35.37 16.16 15.08
N LEU A 404 35.00 17.04 14.15
CA LEU A 404 34.60 18.42 14.42
C LEU A 404 33.32 18.51 15.23
N GLN A 405 32.36 17.64 14.98
CA GLN A 405 31.14 17.54 15.77
C GLN A 405 31.45 17.10 17.21
N SER A 406 32.33 16.12 17.37
CA SER A 406 32.81 15.68 18.67
C SER A 406 33.53 16.80 19.46
N LEU A 407 34.35 17.60 18.79
CA LEU A 407 34.99 18.75 19.39
C LEU A 407 34.00 19.84 19.85
N PHE A 408 32.95 20.06 19.07
CA PHE A 408 31.87 20.98 19.42
C PHE A 408 31.09 20.48 20.64
N ASP A 409 30.72 19.19 20.68
CA ASP A 409 30.01 18.58 21.81
C ASP A 409 30.82 18.64 23.11
N LEU A 410 32.16 18.59 23.02
CA LEU A 410 33.08 18.75 24.15
C LEU A 410 33.34 20.22 24.51
N GLY A 411 32.80 21.19 23.79
CA GLY A 411 33.01 22.61 24.01
C GLY A 411 34.39 23.14 23.56
N HIS A 412 35.05 22.42 22.66
CA HIS A 412 36.37 22.78 22.12
C HIS A 412 36.29 23.40 20.70
N LEU A 413 35.11 23.58 20.18
CA LEU A 413 34.85 24.21 18.86
C LEU A 413 33.80 25.31 19.01
N SER A 414 33.99 26.46 18.36
CA SER A 414 32.96 27.50 18.31
C SER A 414 31.84 27.16 17.34
N LEU A 415 30.67 27.81 17.51
CA LEU A 415 29.54 27.61 16.57
C LEU A 415 29.89 28.13 15.18
N GLU A 416 30.66 29.20 15.06
CA GLU A 416 31.12 29.74 13.79
C GLU A 416 32.05 28.76 13.06
N ALA A 417 32.99 28.12 13.78
CA ALA A 417 33.88 27.11 13.21
C ALA A 417 33.12 25.86 12.80
N LEU A 418 32.12 25.41 13.59
CA LEU A 418 31.24 24.33 13.19
C LEU A 418 30.44 24.70 11.92
N GLY A 419 29.94 25.93 11.81
CA GLY A 419 29.25 26.44 10.61
C GLY A 419 30.14 26.40 9.36
N ARG A 420 31.44 26.79 9.48
CA ARG A 420 32.42 26.64 8.38
C ARG A 420 32.65 25.18 8.03
N ALA A 421 32.78 24.29 9.02
CA ALA A 421 32.94 22.85 8.80
C ALA A 421 31.78 22.24 8.00
N GLU A 422 30.55 22.50 8.40
CA GLU A 422 29.36 22.02 7.70
C GLU A 422 29.26 22.58 6.27
N THR A 423 29.67 23.83 6.05
CA THR A 423 29.72 24.44 4.70
C THR A 423 30.75 23.76 3.82
N LEU A 424 31.97 23.56 4.32
CA LEU A 424 33.04 22.84 3.62
C LEU A 424 32.64 21.39 3.31
N PHE A 425 32.08 20.69 4.28
CA PHE A 425 31.62 19.31 4.10
C PHE A 425 30.61 19.21 2.96
N ARG A 426 29.57 20.05 2.96
CA ARG A 426 28.55 20.05 1.88
C ARG A 426 29.14 20.40 0.52
N ALA A 427 30.06 21.37 0.47
CA ALA A 427 30.75 21.73 -0.77
C ALA A 427 31.62 20.59 -1.29
N THR A 428 32.30 19.87 -0.38
CA THR A 428 33.07 18.66 -0.72
C THR A 428 32.17 17.58 -1.31
N LEU A 429 31.03 17.29 -0.66
CA LEU A 429 30.06 16.33 -1.19
C LEU A 429 29.56 16.73 -2.59
N GLY A 430 29.29 18.03 -2.81
CA GLY A 430 28.88 18.53 -4.12
C GLY A 430 29.92 18.23 -5.21
N LYS A 431 31.22 18.54 -4.94
CA LYS A 431 32.30 18.20 -5.86
C LYS A 431 32.48 16.69 -6.08
N VAL A 432 32.35 15.88 -5.00
CA VAL A 432 32.40 14.40 -5.10
C VAL A 432 31.32 13.90 -6.04
N ARG A 433 30.06 14.34 -5.86
CA ARG A 433 28.94 13.96 -6.72
C ARG A 433 29.23 14.31 -8.19
N ASP A 434 29.68 15.53 -8.44
CA ASP A 434 29.90 16.01 -9.80
C ASP A 434 31.03 15.21 -10.49
N ILE A 435 32.11 14.90 -9.78
CA ILE A 435 33.20 14.06 -10.28
C ILE A 435 32.74 12.63 -10.57
N LEU A 436 32.02 11.99 -9.63
CA LEU A 436 31.51 10.63 -9.83
C LEU A 436 30.53 10.55 -10.99
N ALA A 437 29.70 11.58 -11.19
CA ALA A 437 28.80 11.65 -12.33
C ALA A 437 29.53 11.85 -13.67
N GLU A 438 30.63 12.64 -13.71
CA GLU A 438 31.47 12.83 -14.91
C GLU A 438 32.26 11.57 -15.29
N GLU A 439 32.68 10.77 -14.30
CA GLU A 439 33.41 9.50 -14.51
C GLU A 439 32.45 8.30 -14.72
N GLU A 440 31.15 8.51 -14.80
CA GLU A 440 30.11 7.47 -14.94
C GLU A 440 30.09 6.44 -13.77
N GLU A 441 30.64 6.78 -12.61
CA GLU A 441 30.68 5.95 -11.37
C GLU A 441 29.42 6.17 -10.52
N THR A 442 28.24 6.12 -11.17
CA THR A 442 26.95 6.42 -10.51
C THR A 442 26.32 5.22 -9.77
N ASP A 443 26.86 4.00 -9.98
CA ASP A 443 26.38 2.77 -9.36
C ASP A 443 27.20 2.37 -8.11
N THR A 444 27.94 3.31 -7.52
CA THR A 444 28.76 3.08 -6.34
C THR A 444 28.01 3.40 -5.05
N GLU A 445 28.34 2.70 -3.95
CA GLU A 445 27.77 2.95 -2.63
C GLU A 445 28.04 4.40 -2.18
N GLU A 446 29.19 4.95 -2.47
CA GLU A 446 29.56 6.32 -2.16
C GLU A 446 28.70 7.33 -2.92
N PHE A 447 28.39 7.08 -4.21
CA PHE A 447 27.49 7.95 -4.96
C PHE A 447 26.10 7.97 -4.34
N GLU A 448 25.55 6.80 -3.95
CA GLU A 448 24.27 6.71 -3.27
C GLU A 448 24.28 7.45 -1.92
N GLN A 449 25.34 7.31 -1.13
CA GLN A 449 25.48 8.02 0.14
C GLN A 449 25.56 9.53 -0.07
N VAL A 450 26.35 10.00 -1.02
CA VAL A 450 26.45 11.43 -1.38
C VAL A 450 25.13 11.96 -1.88
N ALA A 451 24.46 11.24 -2.79
CA ALA A 451 23.15 11.60 -3.30
C ALA A 451 22.12 11.70 -2.16
N SER A 452 22.15 10.79 -1.20
CA SER A 452 21.29 10.82 -0.02
C SER A 452 21.55 12.04 0.87
N LEU A 453 22.82 12.35 1.16
CA LEU A 453 23.24 13.46 2.02
C LEU A 453 22.97 14.84 1.38
N LEU A 454 23.03 14.93 0.06
CA LEU A 454 22.74 16.14 -0.71
C LEU A 454 21.28 16.25 -1.16
N SER A 455 20.49 15.17 -1.02
CA SER A 455 19.12 15.14 -1.51
C SER A 455 18.28 16.25 -0.92
N GLN A 456 17.52 16.91 -1.79
CA GLN A 456 16.54 17.89 -1.36
C GLN A 456 15.33 17.16 -0.76
N LYS A 457 14.61 17.83 0.12
CA LYS A 457 13.35 17.34 0.64
C LYS A 457 12.20 18.04 -0.05
N VAL A 458 11.34 17.29 -0.71
CA VAL A 458 10.09 17.79 -1.29
C VAL A 458 8.96 17.55 -0.31
N VAL A 459 8.38 18.64 0.21
CA VAL A 459 7.21 18.59 1.08
C VAL A 459 5.96 18.50 0.23
N CYS A 460 5.16 17.46 0.46
CA CYS A 460 3.92 17.19 -0.26
C CYS A 460 2.70 17.34 0.65
N ASN A 461 1.62 17.90 0.13
CA ASN A 461 0.37 18.10 0.85
C ASN A 461 -0.38 16.77 0.99
N PHE A 462 -0.06 15.98 1.98
CA PHE A 462 -0.75 14.74 2.37
C PHE A 462 -0.29 14.28 3.76
N SER A 463 -0.94 13.27 4.33
CA SER A 463 -0.48 12.52 5.50
C SER A 463 -0.08 11.11 5.08
N LEU A 464 1.16 10.72 5.33
CA LEU A 464 1.66 9.38 5.07
C LEU A 464 0.92 8.34 5.93
N PHE A 465 0.63 8.67 7.17
CA PHE A 465 -0.06 7.79 8.12
C PHE A 465 -1.49 7.50 7.68
N GLN A 466 -2.19 8.48 7.10
CA GLN A 466 -3.54 8.31 6.61
C GLN A 466 -3.57 7.59 5.25
N SER A 467 -2.69 7.99 4.32
CA SER A 467 -2.83 7.60 2.91
C SER A 467 -1.91 6.45 2.48
N LEU A 468 -0.76 6.25 3.15
CA LEU A 468 0.24 5.23 2.84
C LEU A 468 0.78 4.53 4.10
N PRO A 469 -0.08 4.02 4.98
CA PRO A 469 0.34 3.43 6.25
C PRO A 469 1.32 2.26 6.08
N ASP A 470 1.26 1.50 4.99
CA ASP A 470 2.18 0.38 4.73
C ASP A 470 3.64 0.85 4.51
N VAL A 471 3.88 2.08 4.04
CA VAL A 471 5.22 2.66 3.94
C VAL A 471 5.85 2.76 5.33
N TRP A 472 5.10 3.30 6.27
CA TRP A 472 5.52 3.44 7.66
C TRP A 472 5.52 2.09 8.40
N GLY A 473 4.41 1.36 8.36
CA GLY A 473 4.18 0.16 9.17
C GLY A 473 5.03 -1.05 8.77
N VAL A 474 5.16 -1.31 7.47
CA VAL A 474 5.84 -2.53 6.97
C VAL A 474 6.91 -2.23 5.92
N LYS A 475 7.27 -0.97 5.75
CA LYS A 475 8.29 -0.52 4.77
C LYS A 475 7.95 -0.97 3.33
N GLN A 476 6.65 -1.01 3.00
CA GLN A 476 6.19 -1.25 1.63
C GLN A 476 6.59 -0.07 0.75
N GLN A 477 7.07 -0.35 -0.44
CA GLN A 477 7.34 0.66 -1.45
C GLN A 477 6.21 0.66 -2.48
N PHE A 478 5.91 1.85 -2.98
CA PHE A 478 4.94 2.08 -4.03
C PHE A 478 5.61 2.80 -5.20
N PRO A 479 5.14 2.61 -6.44
CA PRO A 479 5.57 3.44 -7.56
C PRO A 479 5.18 4.90 -7.31
N ILE A 480 6.16 5.79 -7.30
CA ILE A 480 5.97 7.22 -7.10
C ILE A 480 6.63 7.97 -8.24
N MET A 481 5.89 8.86 -8.91
CA MET A 481 6.41 9.63 -10.03
C MET A 481 5.60 10.91 -10.29
N PRO A 482 6.15 11.90 -10.99
CA PRO A 482 5.38 13.03 -11.51
C PRO A 482 4.31 12.55 -12.49
N ILE A 483 3.13 13.23 -12.50
CA ILE A 483 2.08 12.93 -13.50
C ILE A 483 2.17 13.79 -14.76
N HIS A 484 3.10 14.73 -14.81
CA HIS A 484 3.33 15.64 -15.94
C HIS A 484 4.80 16.00 -16.07
N ARG A 485 5.17 16.69 -17.17
CA ARG A 485 6.56 17.09 -17.48
C ARG A 485 7.52 15.91 -17.70
N LEU A 486 7.01 14.72 -18.02
CA LEU A 486 7.81 13.51 -18.17
C LEU A 486 8.68 13.48 -19.44
N ARG A 487 8.57 14.51 -20.30
CA ARG A 487 9.49 14.74 -21.43
C ARG A 487 10.55 15.81 -21.13
N GLU A 488 10.57 16.33 -19.94
CA GLU A 488 11.64 17.18 -19.43
C GLU A 488 12.59 16.29 -18.63
N ARG A 489 13.91 16.46 -18.80
CA ARG A 489 14.89 15.72 -17.99
C ARG A 489 14.84 16.27 -16.56
N PRO A 490 14.61 15.41 -15.55
CA PRO A 490 14.71 15.84 -14.16
C PRO A 490 16.13 16.32 -13.85
N GLU A 491 16.23 17.44 -13.13
CA GLU A 491 17.52 18.07 -12.83
C GLU A 491 18.00 17.71 -11.41
N ASP A 492 17.07 17.24 -10.55
CA ASP A 492 17.33 16.97 -9.15
C ASP A 492 16.85 15.59 -8.70
N THR A 493 17.33 15.19 -7.54
CA THR A 493 16.82 14.06 -6.79
C THR A 493 16.31 14.52 -5.43
N ALA A 494 15.27 13.85 -4.91
CA ALA A 494 14.66 14.26 -3.64
C ALA A 494 14.12 13.07 -2.84
N THR A 495 14.05 13.25 -1.51
CA THR A 495 13.14 12.51 -0.63
C THR A 495 11.79 13.24 -0.54
N LEU A 496 10.73 12.53 -0.15
CA LEU A 496 9.41 13.13 0.02
C LEU A 496 9.05 13.18 1.50
N ALA A 497 8.53 14.31 1.95
CA ALA A 497 7.98 14.47 3.29
C ALA A 497 6.50 14.82 3.21
N ASP A 498 5.72 14.29 4.13
CA ASP A 498 4.34 14.69 4.35
C ASP A 498 4.27 16.00 5.17
N ILE A 499 3.07 16.44 5.52
CA ILE A 499 2.86 17.66 6.33
C ILE A 499 2.61 17.37 7.80
N THR A 500 2.71 16.12 8.25
CA THR A 500 2.61 15.80 9.68
C THR A 500 3.85 16.26 10.44
N CYS A 501 3.75 16.35 11.76
CA CYS A 501 4.90 16.73 12.58
C CYS A 501 5.79 15.54 12.96
N ASP A 502 5.45 14.34 12.55
CA ASP A 502 6.20 13.13 12.87
C ASP A 502 7.34 12.91 11.87
N SER A 503 8.51 12.53 12.38
CA SER A 503 9.71 12.26 11.56
C SER A 503 9.56 11.04 10.64
N ASP A 504 8.65 10.10 10.97
CA ASP A 504 8.34 8.95 10.11
C ASP A 504 7.42 9.31 8.92
N GLY A 505 6.91 10.55 8.86
CA GLY A 505 6.18 11.11 7.73
C GLY A 505 7.09 11.41 6.52
N GLU A 506 8.06 10.55 6.23
CA GLU A 506 9.02 10.74 5.14
C GLU A 506 9.23 9.45 4.34
N ILE A 507 9.28 9.58 3.01
CA ILE A 507 9.62 8.49 2.09
C ILE A 507 11.07 8.67 1.66
N ARG A 508 11.93 7.74 2.09
CA ARG A 508 13.39 7.72 1.85
C ARG A 508 13.84 6.51 1.05
N ARG A 509 12.91 5.70 0.56
CA ARG A 509 13.19 4.52 -0.26
C ARG A 509 12.19 4.46 -1.40
N PHE A 510 12.72 4.45 -2.59
CA PHE A 510 11.97 4.40 -3.82
C PHE A 510 12.24 3.10 -4.55
N ILE A 511 11.33 2.71 -5.42
CA ILE A 511 11.49 1.51 -6.25
C ILE A 511 12.68 1.66 -7.18
N ASP A 512 13.37 0.55 -7.40
CA ASP A 512 14.39 0.39 -8.43
C ASP A 512 14.42 -1.05 -8.92
N LEU A 513 14.89 -1.29 -10.15
CA LEU A 513 14.97 -2.63 -10.73
C LEU A 513 15.96 -3.52 -9.98
N GLU A 514 17.02 -2.95 -9.44
CA GLU A 514 18.05 -3.65 -8.67
C GLU A 514 17.80 -3.65 -7.16
N GLY A 515 16.61 -3.16 -6.74
CA GLY A 515 16.24 -3.14 -5.32
C GLY A 515 15.57 -1.84 -4.90
N THR A 516 16.28 -0.94 -4.23
CA THR A 516 15.74 0.33 -3.74
C THR A 516 16.76 1.43 -3.86
N LYS A 517 16.31 2.63 -4.25
CA LYS A 517 17.15 3.82 -4.26
C LYS A 517 16.71 4.83 -3.19
N PRO A 518 17.62 5.64 -2.64
CA PRO A 518 17.34 6.54 -1.52
C PRO A 518 16.57 7.80 -1.95
N THR A 519 16.55 8.12 -3.22
CA THR A 519 15.93 9.34 -3.77
C THR A 519 15.16 9.05 -5.05
N MET A 520 14.25 9.92 -5.42
CA MET A 520 13.58 9.89 -6.72
C MET A 520 13.99 11.11 -7.57
N ALA A 521 13.99 10.92 -8.88
CA ALA A 521 14.21 12.00 -9.83
C ALA A 521 13.02 12.98 -9.84
N THR A 522 13.29 14.27 -9.69
CA THR A 522 12.28 15.34 -9.62
C THR A 522 12.68 16.54 -10.46
N HIS A 523 11.67 17.26 -10.96
CA HIS A 523 11.87 18.53 -11.63
C HIS A 523 11.86 19.68 -10.62
N ASP A 524 12.43 20.82 -11.01
CA ASP A 524 12.28 22.05 -10.22
C ASP A 524 10.83 22.52 -10.15
N LEU A 525 10.45 23.01 -8.96
CA LEU A 525 9.13 23.62 -8.74
C LEU A 525 9.10 25.01 -9.39
N ARG A 526 8.13 25.23 -10.28
CA ARG A 526 7.92 26.52 -10.93
C ARG A 526 6.95 27.35 -10.12
N LYS A 527 7.29 28.62 -9.92
CA LYS A 527 6.43 29.54 -9.16
C LYS A 527 5.06 29.70 -9.83
N GLY A 528 4.00 29.39 -9.07
CA GLY A 528 2.62 29.51 -9.55
C GLY A 528 2.11 28.33 -10.37
N GLU A 529 2.93 27.32 -10.63
CA GLU A 529 2.52 26.08 -11.28
C GLU A 529 2.47 24.95 -10.25
N PRO A 530 1.37 24.20 -10.15
CA PRO A 530 1.32 23.03 -9.29
C PRO A 530 2.23 21.92 -9.83
N TYR A 531 2.87 21.17 -8.94
CA TYR A 531 3.68 20.01 -9.28
C TYR A 531 3.09 18.76 -8.64
N TYR A 532 2.41 17.97 -9.45
CA TYR A 532 1.69 16.79 -8.97
C TYR A 532 2.52 15.52 -9.06
N LEU A 533 2.50 14.74 -7.99
CA LEU A 533 3.07 13.40 -7.92
C LEU A 533 1.94 12.39 -7.76
N ALA A 534 2.06 11.24 -8.45
CA ALA A 534 1.21 10.08 -8.25
C ALA A 534 1.93 9.07 -7.36
N MET A 535 1.20 8.50 -6.42
CA MET A 535 1.55 7.29 -5.69
C MET A 535 0.60 6.20 -6.17
N CYS A 536 1.13 5.28 -6.99
CA CYS A 536 0.34 4.29 -7.71
C CYS A 536 0.19 2.98 -6.92
N LEU A 537 -0.78 2.13 -7.33
CA LEU A 537 -1.03 0.81 -6.77
C LEU A 537 -1.46 0.82 -5.29
N VAL A 538 -2.10 1.89 -4.82
CA VAL A 538 -2.47 2.09 -3.41
C VAL A 538 -3.82 1.47 -3.02
N GLY A 539 -4.44 0.66 -3.89
CA GLY A 539 -5.78 0.11 -3.68
C GLY A 539 -5.89 -0.98 -2.61
N ALA A 540 -4.78 -1.53 -2.11
CA ALA A 540 -4.79 -2.61 -1.13
C ALA A 540 -4.25 -2.13 0.23
N TYR A 541 -5.02 -2.35 1.29
CA TYR A 541 -4.72 -2.08 2.70
C TYR A 541 -4.61 -0.60 3.11
N GLN A 542 -4.33 0.33 2.20
CA GLN A 542 -4.10 1.72 2.59
C GLN A 542 -5.36 2.36 3.19
N ASP A 543 -6.54 2.08 2.64
CA ASP A 543 -7.83 2.56 3.19
C ASP A 543 -8.19 1.92 4.54
N SER A 544 -7.75 0.68 4.80
CA SER A 544 -8.17 -0.07 5.99
C SER A 544 -7.21 0.07 7.17
N LEU A 545 -5.98 0.52 6.94
CA LEU A 545 -4.92 0.66 7.95
C LEU A 545 -4.52 2.12 8.21
N GLY A 546 -5.08 3.08 7.47
CA GLY A 546 -4.79 4.51 7.64
C GLY A 546 -5.15 5.01 9.04
N ASP A 547 -4.34 5.91 9.59
CA ASP A 547 -4.52 6.54 10.90
C ASP A 547 -4.47 8.07 10.77
N TYR A 548 -5.06 8.77 11.73
CA TYR A 548 -5.31 10.22 11.67
C TYR A 548 -4.31 11.03 12.52
N HIS A 549 -3.03 10.82 12.31
CA HIS A 549 -1.98 11.60 12.99
C HIS A 549 -2.14 13.11 12.69
N ASN A 550 -2.00 13.96 13.71
CA ASN A 550 -2.30 15.41 13.65
C ASN A 550 -3.73 15.76 13.19
N LEU A 551 -4.67 14.81 13.24
CA LEU A 551 -6.04 14.97 12.75
C LEU A 551 -6.15 15.29 11.23
N PHE A 552 -5.16 14.90 10.44
CA PHE A 552 -5.33 14.84 8.99
C PHE A 552 -6.24 13.68 8.65
N GLY A 553 -7.37 13.96 8.02
CA GLY A 553 -8.41 12.99 7.72
C GLY A 553 -8.31 12.39 6.31
N GLU A 554 -9.42 11.83 5.83
CA GLU A 554 -9.49 11.27 4.48
C GLU A 554 -9.25 12.34 3.40
N THR A 555 -8.66 11.92 2.28
CA THR A 555 -8.43 12.75 1.09
C THR A 555 -9.71 12.94 0.30
N ASP A 556 -9.76 13.92 -0.59
CA ASP A 556 -10.78 13.96 -1.63
C ASP A 556 -10.69 12.68 -2.48
N GLU A 557 -11.84 12.21 -2.98
CA GLU A 557 -11.94 10.97 -3.74
C GLU A 557 -12.78 11.17 -5.01
N ALA A 558 -12.32 10.59 -6.13
CA ALA A 558 -13.04 10.58 -7.39
C ALA A 558 -13.02 9.20 -8.05
N TRP A 559 -14.19 8.72 -8.49
CA TRP A 559 -14.37 7.47 -9.21
C TRP A 559 -14.56 7.77 -10.68
N ILE A 560 -13.67 7.24 -11.51
CA ILE A 560 -13.57 7.53 -12.94
C ILE A 560 -13.83 6.25 -13.74
N GLU A 561 -14.74 6.34 -14.70
CA GLU A 561 -15.00 5.29 -15.66
C GLU A 561 -14.79 5.80 -17.10
N VAL A 562 -14.32 4.95 -17.99
CA VAL A 562 -14.20 5.25 -19.43
C VAL A 562 -15.32 4.60 -20.21
N ASP A 563 -15.86 5.30 -21.21
CA ASP A 563 -16.78 4.73 -22.18
C ASP A 563 -15.98 3.92 -23.22
N PRO A 564 -16.15 2.59 -23.32
CA PRO A 564 -15.40 1.78 -24.27
C PRO A 564 -15.61 2.15 -25.73
N ALA A 565 -16.78 2.73 -26.06
CA ALA A 565 -17.15 3.05 -27.43
C ALA A 565 -16.68 4.44 -27.85
N ARG A 566 -16.69 5.40 -26.94
CA ARG A 566 -16.37 6.81 -27.20
C ARG A 566 -14.96 7.20 -26.80
N GLY A 567 -14.35 6.44 -25.89
CA GLY A 567 -13.01 6.71 -25.38
C GLY A 567 -12.90 7.87 -24.37
N ASN A 568 -14.00 8.56 -24.05
CA ASN A 568 -14.01 9.60 -23.03
C ASN A 568 -14.23 9.00 -21.63
N TRP A 569 -13.69 9.68 -20.62
CA TRP A 569 -13.94 9.34 -19.23
C TRP A 569 -15.06 10.19 -18.61
N THR A 570 -15.65 9.68 -17.56
CA THR A 570 -16.69 10.36 -16.78
C THR A 570 -16.42 10.17 -15.29
N LEU A 571 -16.74 11.22 -14.51
CA LEU A 571 -16.80 11.14 -13.06
C LEU A 571 -18.12 10.47 -12.66
N THR A 572 -18.06 9.25 -12.15
CA THR A 572 -19.27 8.50 -11.75
C THR A 572 -19.64 8.76 -10.29
N ARG A 573 -18.66 9.12 -9.48
CA ARG A 573 -18.84 9.46 -8.06
C ARG A 573 -17.68 10.30 -7.55
N SER A 574 -17.96 11.17 -6.59
CA SER A 574 -16.95 11.87 -5.81
C SER A 574 -17.36 12.00 -4.35
N SER A 575 -16.38 12.14 -3.48
CA SER A 575 -16.58 12.54 -2.09
C SER A 575 -15.49 13.54 -1.70
N SER A 576 -15.90 14.58 -0.97
CA SER A 576 -14.93 15.45 -0.32
C SER A 576 -14.26 14.68 0.82
N GLY A 577 -13.00 14.94 1.05
CA GLY A 577 -12.25 14.46 2.18
C GLY A 577 -12.78 14.98 3.51
N SER A 578 -12.15 14.58 4.59
CA SER A 578 -12.57 14.98 5.93
C SER A 578 -12.38 16.48 6.17
N ARG A 579 -13.38 17.10 6.76
CA ARG A 579 -13.29 18.48 7.29
C ARG A 579 -12.68 18.48 8.68
N VAL A 580 -12.21 19.61 9.13
CA VAL A 580 -11.73 19.81 10.50
C VAL A 580 -12.79 19.40 11.53
N SER A 581 -14.08 19.75 11.30
CA SER A 581 -15.19 19.35 12.16
C SER A 581 -15.34 17.83 12.28
N ASP A 582 -15.18 17.10 11.17
CA ASP A 582 -15.36 15.63 11.16
C ASP A 582 -14.28 14.96 12.00
N MET A 583 -13.02 15.43 11.89
CA MET A 583 -11.91 14.89 12.65
C MET A 583 -12.00 15.25 14.15
N LEU A 584 -12.49 16.44 14.47
CA LEU A 584 -12.77 16.83 15.86
C LEU A 584 -13.86 15.95 16.48
N GLU A 585 -14.93 15.66 15.73
CA GLU A 585 -16.00 14.76 16.17
C GLU A 585 -15.51 13.32 16.34
N TRP A 586 -14.66 12.85 15.43
CA TRP A 586 -14.04 11.52 15.53
C TRP A 586 -13.30 11.32 16.85
N VAL A 587 -12.57 12.34 17.32
CA VAL A 587 -11.87 12.33 18.62
C VAL A 587 -12.73 12.89 19.76
N ARG A 588 -14.06 12.90 19.58
CA ARG A 588 -15.10 13.19 20.58
C ARG A 588 -15.19 14.65 21.03
N TYR A 589 -14.69 15.62 20.27
CA TYR A 589 -15.06 17.02 20.46
C TYR A 589 -16.36 17.30 19.71
N SER A 590 -17.31 17.96 20.36
CA SER A 590 -18.53 18.45 19.70
C SER A 590 -18.22 19.73 18.91
N PRO A 591 -18.35 19.75 17.58
CA PRO A 591 -18.11 20.97 16.79
C PRO A 591 -19.04 22.13 17.21
N ALA A 592 -20.28 21.84 17.60
CA ALA A 592 -21.22 22.84 18.08
C ALA A 592 -20.75 23.48 19.41
N ASP A 593 -20.32 22.66 20.38
CA ASP A 593 -19.78 23.14 21.67
C ASP A 593 -18.50 23.96 21.46
N LEU A 594 -17.60 23.52 20.58
CA LEU A 594 -16.39 24.25 20.25
C LEU A 594 -16.69 25.62 19.63
N LYS A 595 -17.65 25.69 18.69
CA LYS A 595 -18.07 26.97 18.09
C LYS A 595 -18.61 27.93 19.16
N GLU A 596 -19.43 27.44 20.11
CA GLU A 596 -19.96 28.26 21.19
C GLU A 596 -18.86 28.73 22.15
N ARG A 597 -17.96 27.83 22.57
CA ARG A 597 -16.81 28.20 23.42
C ARG A 597 -15.87 29.22 22.78
N ILE A 598 -15.66 29.14 21.46
CA ILE A 598 -14.90 30.17 20.71
C ILE A 598 -15.63 31.51 20.79
N ARG A 599 -16.95 31.55 20.53
CA ARG A 599 -17.76 32.79 20.63
C ARG A 599 -17.69 33.40 22.02
N GLU A 600 -17.86 32.59 23.05
CA GLU A 600 -17.76 33.04 24.45
C GLU A 600 -16.37 33.59 24.80
N ARG A 601 -15.30 32.93 24.33
CA ARG A 601 -13.93 33.42 24.58
C ARG A 601 -13.66 34.73 23.87
N VAL A 602 -14.06 34.87 22.62
CA VAL A 602 -13.95 36.11 21.84
C VAL A 602 -14.78 37.23 22.48
N LYS A 603 -16.01 36.95 22.93
CA LYS A 603 -16.83 37.89 23.67
C LYS A 603 -16.14 38.41 24.93
N ARG A 604 -15.57 37.50 25.76
CA ARG A 604 -14.83 37.86 26.98
C ARG A 604 -13.61 38.75 26.69
N LEU A 605 -12.87 38.51 25.59
CA LEU A 605 -11.76 39.36 25.18
C LEU A 605 -12.23 40.77 24.81
N LYS A 606 -13.36 40.88 24.09
CA LYS A 606 -13.98 42.17 23.74
C LYS A 606 -14.46 42.90 25.00
N ASP A 607 -15.21 42.24 25.89
CA ASP A 607 -15.77 42.83 27.10
C ASP A 607 -14.67 43.34 28.06
N ARG A 608 -13.49 42.77 28.01
CA ARG A 608 -12.28 43.19 28.76
C ARG A 608 -11.46 44.28 28.04
N GLY A 609 -11.87 44.72 26.85
CA GLY A 609 -11.18 45.73 26.08
C GLY A 609 -9.86 45.28 25.43
N HIS A 610 -9.60 43.95 25.37
CA HIS A 610 -8.41 43.41 24.70
C HIS A 610 -8.49 43.46 23.19
N ILE A 611 -9.71 43.43 22.63
CA ILE A 611 -9.99 43.52 21.20
C ILE A 611 -11.22 44.41 20.97
N ASP A 612 -11.30 45.03 19.80
CA ASP A 612 -12.48 45.78 19.36
C ASP A 612 -13.58 44.89 18.77
N ALA A 613 -14.69 45.51 18.39
CA ALA A 613 -15.85 44.78 17.86
C ALA A 613 -15.58 44.16 16.48
N GLU A 614 -14.78 44.80 15.64
CA GLU A 614 -14.45 44.34 14.30
C GLU A 614 -13.52 43.10 14.37
N THR A 615 -12.48 43.20 15.19
CA THR A 615 -11.58 42.05 15.49
C THR A 615 -12.34 40.87 16.07
N ALA A 616 -13.28 41.11 17.00
CA ALA A 616 -14.11 40.04 17.57
C ALA A 616 -14.95 39.33 16.50
N LYS A 617 -15.55 40.07 15.59
CA LYS A 617 -16.32 39.52 14.46
C LYS A 617 -15.42 38.72 13.51
N SER A 618 -14.26 39.26 13.16
CA SER A 618 -13.26 38.60 12.29
C SER A 618 -12.74 37.28 12.89
N LEU A 619 -12.34 37.27 14.16
CA LEU A 619 -11.87 36.08 14.86
C LEU A 619 -12.95 34.99 14.92
N THR A 620 -14.18 35.37 15.26
CA THR A 620 -15.30 34.41 15.31
C THR A 620 -15.53 33.77 13.94
N ALA A 621 -15.62 34.58 12.89
CA ALA A 621 -15.82 34.10 11.52
C ALA A 621 -14.67 33.18 11.06
N ARG A 622 -13.42 33.58 11.34
CA ARG A 622 -12.23 32.82 10.95
C ARG A 622 -12.21 31.43 11.61
N TYR A 623 -12.30 31.36 12.93
CA TYR A 623 -12.21 30.07 13.64
C TYR A 623 -13.41 29.15 13.40
N THR A 624 -14.62 29.69 13.25
CA THR A 624 -15.79 28.88 12.89
C THR A 624 -15.72 28.43 11.42
N GLY A 625 -15.15 29.24 10.54
CA GLY A 625 -14.93 28.88 9.13
C GLY A 625 -13.90 27.78 8.95
N LEU A 626 -12.80 27.79 9.75
CA LEU A 626 -11.79 26.72 9.71
C LEU A 626 -12.36 25.34 10.01
N MET A 627 -13.44 25.24 10.78
CA MET A 627 -14.06 23.95 11.05
C MET A 627 -14.71 23.31 9.81
N GLU A 628 -15.05 24.12 8.82
CA GLU A 628 -15.67 23.67 7.57
C GLU A 628 -14.65 23.49 6.43
N SER A 629 -13.37 23.81 6.66
CA SER A 629 -12.30 23.63 5.68
C SER A 629 -11.77 22.20 5.69
N SER A 630 -11.04 21.83 4.63
CA SER A 630 -10.26 20.60 4.59
C SER A 630 -9.23 20.56 5.74
N THR A 631 -8.86 19.36 6.16
CA THR A 631 -7.75 19.15 7.11
C THR A 631 -6.39 19.36 6.46
N TYR A 632 -6.33 19.35 5.14
CA TYR A 632 -5.10 19.56 4.36
C TYR A 632 -4.90 21.03 4.00
N LEU A 633 -3.70 21.38 3.54
CA LEU A 633 -3.37 22.75 3.17
C LEU A 633 -4.12 23.15 1.89
N GLU A 634 -4.84 24.26 1.95
CA GLU A 634 -5.47 24.84 0.76
C GLU A 634 -4.40 25.45 -0.15
N PRO A 635 -4.48 25.26 -1.49
CA PRO A 635 -3.60 25.97 -2.40
C PRO A 635 -3.81 27.50 -2.23
N PRO A 636 -2.76 28.33 -2.41
CA PRO A 636 -2.93 29.76 -2.39
C PRO A 636 -3.99 30.15 -3.42
N ARG A 637 -5.05 30.83 -2.97
CA ARG A 637 -6.08 31.37 -3.89
C ARG A 637 -5.39 32.30 -4.89
N ALA A 638 -5.60 32.06 -6.17
CA ALA A 638 -5.16 33.00 -7.20
C ALA A 638 -5.80 34.36 -6.89
N THR A 639 -4.94 35.32 -6.51
CA THR A 639 -5.35 36.73 -6.25
C THR A 639 -5.60 37.46 -7.56
#